data_dec301dcabdc9d1226b62078e5837fa7
#
_entry.id   dec301dcabdc9d1226b62078e5837fa7
#
_cell.length_a   1.000
_cell.length_b   1.000
_cell.length_c   1.000
_cell.angle_alpha   90.00
_cell.angle_beta   90.00
_cell.angle_gamma   90.00
#
_symmetry.space_group_name_H-M   'P 1'
#
loop_
_entity.id
_entity.type
_entity.pdbx_description
1 polymer ?
#
loop_
_entity_poly.entity_id
_entity_poly.type
_entity_poly.pdbx_seq_one_letter_code
_entity_poly.pdbx_strand_id
1 'polypeptide(L)'
;MRNRGPAQIPKRIDSIKFSLMNPNEIRKMSSVEVKTADTYKDDGHAYKQGLMDPKMGVIDPGVRCDTCGNKYEDCPSHFGHISLELPVIHIGFTQLIKLALKATCNNCSKVLLHDKPGTHPIDPEKSEQDFYRQRIHDVMIKHGVGSTEFSKMIKEIEKVTTKATNAICMHCGSAQGKILLDKPTTFKEKKDKGEHKLNPRDIREWLEKIPDEHLIFLGMDYASSRPEWTIMKVLPVPPITVRPSITLDSGDRSEDDLTHKLVDVLRINQRLRENRDAGAPQLIVEDLWELLQYHITTYFDNQTSGIPPARHRSGRPLKTLTQRLKGKEGRFRSNLSGKRVNFCARTVISPDPNLGINEVGVPVVTAKELTVPIRVTSRNREQLRQMVLRGPDVHPGVNYVIRNDTSRVRITDRTKFIWAGFRCLNSQCHSGGDDEPYPGMRPDLNSVLPAPNFLPGLELKRRMRRTQLGDFEEEWVVDLERTLTNLRGEDDRGRSLPEDDPRAVIHQRWIWEQNNPEEYLPEHLEVHCPHCGSPATEDEYGEAYRTEVEDRLSTFDRDGNPKPGVVVERHLIDGDVAIFNRQPSLHRMSMMVHEVRVMPGKTFRFNLADCTPYNADFDGDEMNLHVIQSEEARAEAKILMRVQEHIITPRYGGAVIGGIHDHISGAYLLTQGDRILPRNLALEILGAVGWEGELPELVENNGITGYKGSDILSLIVPGDFALSYMSRSGDQVSVRKGQVTGTIDKRGIGAEDGRLLDAVVQTHGTEVGADFLNRMTKMTIAMCTSLGFTTGIDDEDLPPDAKAEIAEINKEASEAVDTELSKYGNDGRRYETRPGRTPLETLEENILQILDSGKAKSGDVAKAYLGEKNAAVVMATSGARGSMDNLAMMAGSIGQPKVRGKRLERGYHDRVLSHFPRGVKGAKEKGFVSSSFKRGLEPT
;
A
#
# COMPACT_ATOMS: atom_id res chain seq x y z
N MET A 1 -22.97 -0.64 -41.37
CA MET A 1 -21.55 -0.51 -41.78
C MET A 1 -21.05 0.87 -41.40
N ARG A 2 -20.33 1.01 -40.28
CA ARG A 2 -19.70 2.28 -39.91
C ARG A 2 -18.50 2.49 -40.81
N ASN A 3 -18.49 3.60 -41.57
CA ASN A 3 -17.33 4.06 -42.33
C ASN A 3 -16.12 4.17 -41.40
N ARG A 4 -15.22 3.18 -41.44
CA ARG A 4 -13.89 3.33 -40.89
C ARG A 4 -13.16 4.33 -41.79
N GLY A 5 -12.89 5.52 -41.28
CA GLY A 5 -11.99 6.45 -41.96
C GLY A 5 -10.65 5.81 -42.25
N PRO A 6 -9.84 6.42 -43.11
CA PRO A 6 -8.56 5.86 -43.51
C PRO A 6 -7.74 5.49 -42.29
N ALA A 7 -7.20 4.25 -42.28
CA ALA A 7 -6.39 3.75 -41.20
C ALA A 7 -5.27 4.75 -40.87
N GLN A 8 -5.36 5.41 -39.71
CA GLN A 8 -4.30 6.31 -39.27
C GLN A 8 -3.07 5.46 -38.97
N ILE A 9 -1.98 5.77 -39.68
CA ILE A 9 -0.68 5.17 -39.36
C ILE A 9 -0.37 5.47 -37.90
N PRO A 10 -0.11 4.46 -37.07
CA PRO A 10 0.19 4.68 -35.68
C PRO A 10 1.45 5.54 -35.53
N LYS A 11 1.30 6.72 -34.95
CA LYS A 11 2.42 7.64 -34.69
C LYS A 11 3.07 7.27 -33.36
N ARG A 12 4.40 7.19 -33.35
CA ARG A 12 5.17 7.02 -32.10
C ARG A 12 5.50 8.40 -31.52
N ILE A 13 5.31 8.57 -30.20
CA ILE A 13 5.74 9.77 -29.49
C ILE A 13 7.27 9.73 -29.43
N ASP A 14 7.93 10.79 -29.95
CA ASP A 14 9.38 10.96 -29.91
C ASP A 14 9.81 11.74 -28.66
N SER A 15 9.17 12.87 -28.41
CA SER A 15 9.52 13.72 -27.28
C SER A 15 8.27 14.45 -26.73
N ILE A 16 8.34 14.86 -25.45
CA ILE A 16 7.34 15.69 -24.80
C ILE A 16 8.00 17.00 -24.36
N LYS A 17 7.47 18.14 -24.85
CA LYS A 17 7.93 19.48 -24.48
C LYS A 17 6.86 20.19 -23.67
N PHE A 18 7.22 20.65 -22.45
CA PHE A 18 6.35 21.52 -21.67
C PHE A 18 6.46 22.97 -22.16
N SER A 19 5.31 23.63 -22.35
CA SER A 19 5.24 25.00 -22.86
C SER A 19 4.13 25.79 -22.19
N LEU A 20 4.11 27.11 -22.39
CA LEU A 20 2.98 27.95 -22.00
C LEU A 20 1.90 27.90 -23.07
N MET A 21 0.64 27.93 -22.67
CA MET A 21 -0.47 27.94 -23.61
C MET A 21 -0.83 29.38 -24.03
N ASN A 22 -0.91 29.59 -25.33
CA ASN A 22 -1.43 30.82 -25.90
C ASN A 22 -2.94 30.94 -25.62
N PRO A 23 -3.47 32.13 -25.32
CA PRO A 23 -4.92 32.34 -25.18
C PRO A 23 -5.77 31.82 -26.35
N ASN A 24 -5.25 31.86 -27.58
CA ASN A 24 -5.92 31.31 -28.75
C ASN A 24 -5.92 29.77 -28.77
N GLU A 25 -4.86 29.13 -28.28
CA GLU A 25 -4.79 27.68 -28.13
C GLU A 25 -5.76 27.20 -27.07
N ILE A 26 -5.86 27.90 -25.92
CA ILE A 26 -6.84 27.60 -24.88
C ILE A 26 -8.27 27.65 -25.45
N ARG A 27 -8.60 28.65 -26.25
CA ARG A 27 -9.92 28.75 -26.90
C ARG A 27 -10.17 27.62 -27.91
N LYS A 28 -9.15 27.25 -28.69
CA LYS A 28 -9.26 26.13 -29.66
C LYS A 28 -9.43 24.77 -28.98
N MET A 29 -8.76 24.55 -27.87
CA MET A 29 -8.84 23.31 -27.08
C MET A 29 -10.21 23.21 -26.35
N SER A 30 -10.80 24.33 -26.00
CA SER A 30 -12.01 24.41 -25.20
C SER A 30 -13.26 24.02 -25.99
N SER A 31 -14.09 23.16 -25.40
CA SER A 31 -15.40 22.76 -25.95
C SER A 31 -16.50 23.77 -25.68
N VAL A 32 -16.36 24.59 -24.62
CA VAL A 32 -17.39 25.56 -24.20
C VAL A 32 -16.77 26.75 -23.47
N GLU A 33 -17.33 27.95 -23.71
CA GLU A 33 -17.08 29.14 -22.87
C GLU A 33 -18.04 29.15 -21.69
N VAL A 34 -17.49 29.12 -20.48
CA VAL A 34 -18.28 29.14 -19.23
C VAL A 34 -18.59 30.58 -18.86
N LYS A 35 -19.90 30.91 -18.79
CA LYS A 35 -20.41 32.26 -18.53
C LYS A 35 -21.19 32.40 -17.24
N THR A 36 -21.87 31.33 -16.80
CA THR A 36 -22.71 31.33 -15.60
C THR A 36 -22.04 30.60 -14.45
N ALA A 37 -22.22 31.11 -13.24
CA ALA A 37 -21.69 30.51 -12.02
C ALA A 37 -22.57 29.38 -11.49
N ASP A 38 -23.80 29.25 -11.99
CA ASP A 38 -24.75 28.24 -11.54
C ASP A 38 -24.40 26.88 -12.13
N THR A 39 -24.54 25.82 -11.32
CA THR A 39 -24.10 24.46 -11.65
C THR A 39 -25.25 23.60 -12.14
N TYR A 40 -26.31 23.46 -11.32
CA TYR A 40 -27.48 22.64 -11.62
C TYR A 40 -28.79 23.40 -11.42
N LYS A 41 -29.78 23.05 -12.21
CA LYS A 41 -31.17 23.51 -12.06
C LYS A 41 -31.88 22.67 -10.98
N ASP A 42 -33.06 23.15 -10.58
CA ASP A 42 -33.92 22.46 -9.63
C ASP A 42 -34.39 21.08 -10.14
N ASP A 43 -34.40 20.88 -11.45
CA ASP A 43 -34.68 19.60 -12.12
C ASP A 43 -33.50 18.62 -12.14
N GLY A 44 -32.36 18.99 -11.53
CA GLY A 44 -31.13 18.20 -11.49
C GLY A 44 -30.28 18.25 -12.77
N HIS A 45 -30.74 18.93 -13.82
CA HIS A 45 -29.95 19.09 -15.04
C HIS A 45 -28.93 20.24 -14.93
N ALA A 46 -27.76 20.05 -15.53
CA ALA A 46 -26.71 21.05 -15.54
C ALA A 46 -27.10 22.26 -16.41
N TYR A 47 -26.71 23.47 -15.99
CA TYR A 47 -26.84 24.67 -16.79
C TYR A 47 -25.94 24.64 -18.03
N LYS A 48 -26.47 24.95 -19.19
CA LYS A 48 -25.69 25.18 -20.42
C LYS A 48 -24.81 26.40 -20.24
N GLN A 49 -23.56 26.34 -20.69
CA GLN A 49 -22.52 27.36 -20.46
C GLN A 49 -22.22 27.60 -18.97
N GLY A 50 -22.63 26.68 -18.11
CA GLY A 50 -22.28 26.66 -16.69
C GLY A 50 -21.03 25.80 -16.41
N LEU A 51 -20.61 25.73 -15.13
CA LEU A 51 -19.45 24.99 -14.74
C LEU A 51 -19.59 23.46 -14.88
N MET A 52 -20.82 22.94 -14.96
CA MET A 52 -21.13 21.51 -15.12
C MET A 52 -21.73 21.17 -16.48
N ASP A 53 -21.51 22.02 -17.51
CA ASP A 53 -22.04 21.81 -18.86
C ASP A 53 -21.60 20.45 -19.43
N PRO A 54 -22.53 19.59 -19.91
CA PRO A 54 -22.25 18.28 -20.50
C PRO A 54 -21.24 18.30 -21.66
N LYS A 55 -20.94 19.45 -22.25
CA LYS A 55 -19.88 19.62 -23.24
C LYS A 55 -18.47 19.41 -22.66
N MET A 56 -18.28 19.57 -21.35
CA MET A 56 -17.00 19.34 -20.67
C MET A 56 -16.83 17.89 -20.19
N GLY A 57 -17.73 17.02 -20.52
CA GLY A 57 -17.75 15.61 -20.10
C GLY A 57 -18.97 15.28 -19.27
N VAL A 58 -19.12 14.02 -18.90
CA VAL A 58 -20.26 13.51 -18.14
C VAL A 58 -19.75 12.60 -17.01
N ILE A 59 -20.47 12.63 -15.88
CA ILE A 59 -20.17 11.81 -14.69
C ILE A 59 -21.36 10.89 -14.39
N ASP A 60 -22.59 11.38 -14.58
CA ASP A 60 -23.80 10.66 -14.22
C ASP A 60 -24.04 9.49 -15.20
N PRO A 61 -24.37 8.29 -14.71
CA PRO A 61 -24.72 7.15 -15.54
C PRO A 61 -25.92 7.47 -16.44
N GLY A 62 -25.88 7.03 -17.70
CA GLY A 62 -26.97 7.25 -18.66
C GLY A 62 -26.91 8.56 -19.44
N VAL A 63 -26.13 9.55 -19.00
CA VAL A 63 -25.94 10.80 -19.73
C VAL A 63 -24.83 10.66 -20.78
N ARG A 64 -25.00 11.30 -21.92
CA ARG A 64 -23.99 11.34 -23.00
C ARG A 64 -23.33 12.72 -23.08
N CYS A 65 -22.03 12.72 -23.37
CA CYS A 65 -21.27 13.94 -23.59
C CYS A 65 -21.73 14.65 -24.89
N ASP A 66 -22.09 15.93 -24.81
CA ASP A 66 -22.51 16.74 -25.97
C ASP A 66 -21.39 17.01 -26.99
N THR A 67 -20.11 16.81 -26.62
CA THR A 67 -18.96 17.04 -27.50
C THR A 67 -18.55 15.77 -28.27
N CYS A 68 -18.43 14.60 -27.61
CA CYS A 68 -17.98 13.38 -28.24
C CYS A 68 -19.06 12.31 -28.39
N GLY A 69 -20.25 12.47 -27.78
CA GLY A 69 -21.38 11.52 -27.84
C GLY A 69 -21.19 10.26 -26.99
N ASN A 70 -20.05 10.09 -26.33
CA ASN A 70 -19.74 8.92 -25.54
C ASN A 70 -20.39 8.98 -24.15
N LYS A 71 -20.55 7.82 -23.51
CA LYS A 71 -20.95 7.70 -22.10
C LYS A 71 -19.76 8.01 -21.19
N TYR A 72 -20.01 8.09 -19.87
CA TYR A 72 -18.99 8.44 -18.87
C TYR A 72 -17.76 7.51 -18.88
N GLU A 73 -17.93 6.24 -19.25
CA GLU A 73 -16.84 5.24 -19.30
C GLU A 73 -15.84 5.52 -20.42
N ASP A 74 -16.33 5.98 -21.58
CA ASP A 74 -15.55 6.16 -22.81
C ASP A 74 -15.23 7.63 -23.12
N CYS A 75 -15.80 8.57 -22.37
CA CYS A 75 -15.60 9.99 -22.61
C CYS A 75 -14.24 10.44 -22.06
N PRO A 76 -13.32 10.95 -22.91
CA PRO A 76 -12.02 11.44 -22.43
C PRO A 76 -12.13 12.72 -21.62
N SER A 77 -13.34 13.33 -21.58
CA SER A 77 -13.63 14.65 -21.02
C SER A 77 -12.96 15.80 -21.78
N HIS A 78 -13.49 17.00 -21.65
CA HIS A 78 -13.09 18.15 -22.46
C HIS A 78 -12.90 19.38 -21.59
N PHE A 79 -11.93 20.22 -21.96
CA PHE A 79 -11.70 21.49 -21.29
C PHE A 79 -12.76 22.53 -21.68
N GLY A 80 -13.08 23.41 -20.72
CA GLY A 80 -13.76 24.66 -20.96
C GLY A 80 -12.81 25.86 -20.83
N HIS A 81 -13.32 27.08 -21.01
CA HIS A 81 -12.55 28.27 -20.69
C HIS A 81 -13.44 29.37 -20.12
N ILE A 82 -12.83 30.29 -19.38
CA ILE A 82 -13.45 31.56 -18.93
C ILE A 82 -12.66 32.70 -19.56
N SER A 83 -13.34 33.59 -20.29
CA SER A 83 -12.75 34.84 -20.75
C SER A 83 -12.72 35.84 -19.61
N LEU A 84 -11.53 36.31 -19.23
CA LEU A 84 -11.35 37.27 -18.17
C LEU A 84 -11.50 38.68 -18.71
N GLU A 85 -12.28 39.52 -18.03
CA GLU A 85 -12.53 40.91 -18.46
C GLU A 85 -11.28 41.79 -18.41
N LEU A 86 -10.45 41.55 -17.41
CA LEU A 86 -9.14 42.20 -17.26
C LEU A 86 -8.04 41.15 -17.11
N PRO A 87 -6.84 41.42 -17.62
CA PRO A 87 -5.72 40.47 -17.54
C PRO A 87 -5.24 40.29 -16.10
N VAL A 88 -4.85 39.05 -15.77
CA VAL A 88 -4.47 38.64 -14.42
C VAL A 88 -3.11 37.96 -14.44
N ILE A 89 -2.28 38.21 -13.46
CA ILE A 89 -0.93 37.62 -13.31
C ILE A 89 -1.05 36.18 -12.82
N HIS A 90 -0.37 35.26 -13.48
CA HIS A 90 -0.27 33.87 -13.01
C HIS A 90 0.74 33.77 -11.90
N ILE A 91 0.33 33.34 -10.70
CA ILE A 91 1.17 33.29 -9.49
C ILE A 91 2.44 32.44 -9.66
N GLY A 92 2.39 31.37 -10.42
CA GLY A 92 3.54 30.48 -10.65
C GLY A 92 4.67 31.11 -11.45
N PHE A 93 4.43 32.21 -12.17
CA PHE A 93 5.39 32.85 -13.04
C PHE A 93 5.83 34.25 -12.58
N THR A 94 5.49 34.65 -11.36
CA THR A 94 5.84 36.00 -10.82
C THR A 94 7.34 36.27 -10.81
N GLN A 95 8.17 35.25 -10.55
CA GLN A 95 9.65 35.41 -10.60
C GLN A 95 10.15 35.57 -12.03
N LEU A 96 9.57 34.85 -12.99
CA LEU A 96 9.90 34.99 -14.40
C LEU A 96 9.50 36.38 -14.95
N ILE A 97 8.31 36.84 -14.60
CA ILE A 97 7.85 38.19 -14.93
C ILE A 97 8.81 39.23 -14.33
N LYS A 98 9.22 39.10 -13.07
CA LYS A 98 10.19 39.97 -12.43
C LYS A 98 11.53 40.01 -13.15
N LEU A 99 12.03 38.85 -13.59
CA LEU A 99 13.23 38.74 -14.37
C LEU A 99 13.09 39.45 -15.72
N ALA A 100 12.04 39.18 -16.46
CA ALA A 100 11.77 39.81 -17.76
C ALA A 100 11.69 41.35 -17.64
N LEU A 101 10.93 41.87 -16.66
CA LEU A 101 10.84 43.32 -16.43
C LEU A 101 12.12 43.97 -15.99
N LYS A 102 13.00 43.29 -15.25
CA LYS A 102 14.30 43.80 -14.87
C LYS A 102 15.33 43.75 -15.99
N ALA A 103 15.26 42.75 -16.85
CA ALA A 103 16.21 42.52 -17.92
C ALA A 103 15.90 43.31 -19.17
N THR A 104 14.70 43.94 -19.26
CA THR A 104 14.25 44.65 -20.43
C THR A 104 13.94 46.14 -20.15
N CYS A 105 14.06 46.97 -21.14
CA CYS A 105 13.80 48.41 -21.04
C CYS A 105 12.29 48.66 -20.89
N ASN A 106 11.90 49.60 -20.01
CA ASN A 106 10.53 50.02 -19.78
C ASN A 106 9.86 50.77 -20.97
N ASN A 107 10.64 51.28 -21.91
CA ASN A 107 10.17 52.07 -23.07
C ASN A 107 10.25 51.28 -24.39
N CYS A 108 11.41 50.74 -24.74
CA CYS A 108 11.60 50.01 -26.00
C CYS A 108 11.50 48.50 -25.90
N SER A 109 11.35 47.94 -24.69
CA SER A 109 11.23 46.53 -24.37
C SER A 109 12.38 45.65 -24.87
N LYS A 110 13.49 46.19 -25.33
CA LYS A 110 14.69 45.43 -25.68
C LYS A 110 15.45 44.98 -24.42
N VAL A 111 16.10 43.85 -24.47
CA VAL A 111 16.98 43.37 -23.38
C VAL A 111 18.16 44.33 -23.19
N LEU A 112 18.52 44.61 -21.94
CA LEU A 112 19.57 45.54 -21.55
C LEU A 112 20.97 44.91 -21.73
N LEU A 113 21.29 44.54 -22.98
CA LEU A 113 22.60 44.09 -23.45
C LEU A 113 22.99 44.92 -24.67
N HIS A 114 24.25 45.27 -24.83
CA HIS A 114 24.70 46.08 -25.92
C HIS A 114 24.61 45.33 -27.27
N ASP A 115 24.04 46.01 -28.30
CA ASP A 115 23.91 45.55 -29.66
C ASP A 115 24.95 46.17 -30.62
N LYS A 116 25.80 47.07 -30.13
CA LYS A 116 26.82 47.76 -30.93
C LYS A 116 28.09 46.90 -31.04
N PRO A 117 28.72 46.85 -32.26
CA PRO A 117 30.03 46.27 -32.41
C PRO A 117 31.04 46.93 -31.46
N GLY A 118 32.04 46.19 -31.03
CA GLY A 118 33.05 46.68 -30.06
C GLY A 118 32.65 46.50 -28.59
N THR A 119 31.51 45.92 -28.29
CA THR A 119 31.10 45.62 -26.90
C THR A 119 31.27 44.15 -26.51
N HIS A 120 31.70 43.32 -27.46
CA HIS A 120 31.99 41.93 -27.19
C HIS A 120 33.24 41.73 -26.33
N PRO A 121 33.21 40.91 -25.29
CA PRO A 121 34.36 40.75 -24.36
C PRO A 121 35.64 40.21 -24.99
N ILE A 122 35.58 39.54 -26.15
CA ILE A 122 36.70 38.86 -26.77
C ILE A 122 36.96 39.35 -28.22
N ASP A 123 35.91 39.68 -28.96
CA ASP A 123 35.92 39.98 -30.38
C ASP A 123 35.44 41.42 -30.64
N PRO A 124 36.32 42.36 -31.08
CA PRO A 124 35.94 43.76 -31.26
C PRO A 124 34.99 44.03 -32.45
N GLU A 125 34.78 43.06 -33.35
CA GLU A 125 33.84 43.23 -34.46
C GLU A 125 32.41 42.82 -34.11
N LYS A 126 32.22 42.16 -32.93
CA LYS A 126 30.92 41.63 -32.49
C LYS A 126 30.34 42.46 -31.33
N SER A 127 29.05 42.18 -31.02
CA SER A 127 28.32 42.80 -29.91
C SER A 127 28.28 41.90 -28.67
N GLU A 128 27.92 42.46 -27.52
CA GLU A 128 27.68 41.70 -26.29
C GLU A 128 26.51 40.72 -26.45
N GLN A 129 25.47 41.08 -27.21
CA GLN A 129 24.38 40.20 -27.55
C GLN A 129 24.86 38.96 -28.34
N ASP A 130 25.77 39.12 -29.30
CA ASP A 130 26.31 38.01 -30.07
C ASP A 130 27.11 37.03 -29.21
N PHE A 131 27.88 37.59 -28.26
CA PHE A 131 28.61 36.79 -27.29
C PHE A 131 27.67 35.86 -26.47
N TYR A 132 26.62 36.39 -25.85
CA TYR A 132 25.69 35.58 -25.07
C TYR A 132 24.87 34.67 -25.94
N ARG A 133 24.44 35.08 -27.16
CA ARG A 133 23.71 34.23 -28.12
C ARG A 133 24.54 33.02 -28.51
N GLN A 134 25.80 33.18 -28.81
CA GLN A 134 26.67 32.05 -29.15
C GLN A 134 26.90 31.12 -27.96
N ARG A 135 27.16 31.65 -26.77
CA ARG A 135 27.31 30.84 -25.56
C ARG A 135 26.03 30.05 -25.17
N ILE A 136 24.86 30.64 -25.31
CA ILE A 136 23.59 29.96 -25.10
C ILE A 136 23.44 28.80 -26.09
N HIS A 137 23.73 29.05 -27.35
CA HIS A 137 23.65 28.04 -28.41
C HIS A 137 24.62 26.87 -28.16
N ASP A 138 25.84 27.17 -27.76
CA ASP A 138 26.85 26.15 -27.39
C ASP A 138 26.40 25.30 -26.20
N VAL A 139 25.80 25.92 -25.17
CA VAL A 139 25.27 25.21 -24.00
C VAL A 139 24.04 24.38 -24.37
N MET A 140 23.16 24.89 -25.22
CA MET A 140 21.99 24.14 -25.72
C MET A 140 22.40 22.89 -26.52
N ILE A 141 23.44 22.99 -27.35
CA ILE A 141 23.93 21.82 -28.13
C ILE A 141 24.63 20.81 -27.22
N LYS A 142 25.47 21.27 -26.28
CA LYS A 142 26.28 20.37 -25.43
C LYS A 142 25.48 19.72 -24.31
N HIS A 143 24.60 20.45 -23.68
CA HIS A 143 23.94 20.03 -22.44
C HIS A 143 22.40 19.95 -22.53
N GLY A 144 21.83 20.48 -23.60
CA GLY A 144 20.38 20.54 -23.80
C GLY A 144 19.71 21.72 -23.07
N VAL A 145 18.48 22.02 -23.52
CA VAL A 145 17.61 23.01 -22.88
C VAL A 145 17.09 22.45 -21.55
N GLY A 146 17.18 23.22 -20.46
CA GLY A 146 16.74 22.79 -19.14
C GLY A 146 17.82 22.15 -18.27
N SER A 147 19.06 22.05 -18.78
CA SER A 147 20.21 21.59 -17.98
C SER A 147 20.58 22.60 -16.87
N THR A 148 21.35 22.12 -15.88
CA THR A 148 21.88 23.00 -14.82
C THR A 148 22.81 24.06 -15.37
N GLU A 149 23.56 23.74 -16.43
CA GLU A 149 24.46 24.62 -17.16
C GLU A 149 23.68 25.73 -17.88
N PHE A 150 22.58 25.36 -18.56
CA PHE A 150 21.68 26.34 -19.18
C PHE A 150 21.09 27.28 -18.13
N SER A 151 20.62 26.78 -17.02
CA SER A 151 20.08 27.60 -15.92
C SER A 151 21.13 28.52 -15.30
N LYS A 152 22.38 28.10 -15.20
CA LYS A 152 23.48 28.96 -14.76
C LYS A 152 23.78 30.09 -15.74
N MET A 153 23.73 29.78 -17.04
CA MET A 153 23.91 30.77 -18.11
C MET A 153 22.86 31.87 -18.07
N ILE A 154 21.58 31.50 -17.96
CA ILE A 154 20.49 32.48 -17.85
C ILE A 154 20.63 33.35 -16.60
N LYS A 155 21.04 32.77 -15.46
CA LYS A 155 21.35 33.56 -14.24
C LYS A 155 22.55 34.47 -14.39
N GLU A 156 23.53 34.13 -15.20
CA GLU A 156 24.67 35.02 -15.55
C GLU A 156 24.15 36.25 -16.33
N ILE A 157 23.33 36.00 -17.36
CA ILE A 157 22.70 37.06 -18.14
C ILE A 157 21.82 37.95 -17.25
N GLU A 158 21.03 37.36 -16.35
CA GLU A 158 20.23 38.10 -15.35
C GLU A 158 21.13 39.07 -14.55
N LYS A 159 22.26 38.59 -14.05
CA LYS A 159 23.20 39.43 -13.29
C LYS A 159 23.78 40.56 -14.11
N VAL A 160 24.05 40.33 -15.39
CA VAL A 160 24.61 41.37 -16.28
C VAL A 160 23.58 42.43 -16.62
N THR A 161 22.36 42.02 -17.03
CA THR A 161 21.25 42.91 -17.40
C THR A 161 20.75 43.75 -16.22
N THR A 162 20.88 43.27 -14.97
CA THR A 162 20.37 43.94 -13.77
C THR A 162 21.41 44.77 -13.02
N LYS A 163 22.63 44.94 -13.59
CA LYS A 163 23.68 45.80 -12.97
C LYS A 163 23.24 47.26 -12.86
N ALA A 164 23.73 47.95 -11.85
CA ALA A 164 23.50 49.39 -11.62
C ALA A 164 23.98 50.29 -12.78
N THR A 165 24.91 49.80 -13.59
CA THR A 165 25.39 50.48 -14.81
C THR A 165 24.35 50.58 -15.90
N ASN A 166 23.29 49.79 -15.86
CA ASN A 166 22.20 49.76 -16.83
C ASN A 166 21.02 50.70 -16.41
N ALA A 167 21.26 51.72 -15.58
CA ALA A 167 20.27 52.68 -15.16
C ALA A 167 19.66 53.50 -16.34
N ILE A 168 20.39 53.57 -17.45
CA ILE A 168 19.96 54.20 -18.70
C ILE A 168 19.97 53.12 -19.81
N CYS A 169 18.89 53.03 -20.56
CA CYS A 169 18.80 52.05 -21.66
C CYS A 169 19.80 52.40 -22.77
N MET A 170 20.62 51.46 -23.14
CA MET A 170 21.63 51.59 -24.20
C MET A 170 21.08 51.71 -25.60
N HIS A 171 19.77 51.34 -25.77
CA HIS A 171 19.10 51.38 -27.10
C HIS A 171 18.31 52.67 -27.30
N CYS A 172 17.58 53.13 -26.28
CA CYS A 172 16.68 54.29 -26.42
C CYS A 172 17.00 55.48 -25.47
N GLY A 173 18.01 55.35 -24.62
CA GLY A 173 18.40 56.44 -23.68
C GLY A 173 17.42 56.67 -22.52
N SER A 174 16.38 55.87 -22.36
CA SER A 174 15.39 56.04 -21.27
C SER A 174 15.96 55.57 -19.93
N ALA A 175 15.71 56.35 -18.83
CA ALA A 175 16.04 55.95 -17.48
C ALA A 175 15.22 54.73 -17.01
N GLN A 176 15.90 53.72 -16.42
CA GLN A 176 15.29 52.52 -15.94
C GLN A 176 14.96 52.63 -14.44
N GLY A 177 13.72 52.27 -14.09
CA GLY A 177 13.28 52.17 -12.71
C GLY A 177 13.64 50.81 -12.06
N LYS A 178 13.77 50.83 -10.76
CA LYS A 178 14.00 49.58 -10.00
C LYS A 178 12.66 48.82 -9.83
N ILE A 179 12.61 47.61 -10.40
CA ILE A 179 11.39 46.76 -10.29
C ILE A 179 11.40 45.99 -8.97
N LEU A 180 10.36 46.25 -8.18
CA LEU A 180 10.10 45.56 -6.91
C LEU A 180 8.88 44.65 -7.05
N LEU A 181 8.94 43.46 -6.44
CA LEU A 181 7.80 42.56 -6.30
C LEU A 181 7.31 42.67 -4.86
N ASP A 182 6.12 43.22 -4.71
CA ASP A 182 5.39 43.17 -3.46
C ASP A 182 4.53 41.91 -3.51
N LYS A 183 4.87 40.96 -2.67
CA LYS A 183 4.24 39.64 -2.72
C LYS A 183 2.74 39.73 -2.42
N PRO A 184 1.92 38.88 -3.07
CA PRO A 184 2.33 37.81 -3.97
C PRO A 184 2.44 38.17 -5.46
N THR A 185 1.69 39.18 -5.97
CA THR A 185 1.53 39.44 -7.41
C THR A 185 1.62 40.92 -7.82
N THR A 186 1.90 41.79 -6.88
CA THR A 186 1.96 43.23 -7.15
C THR A 186 3.36 43.67 -7.54
N PHE A 187 3.52 44.27 -8.71
CA PHE A 187 4.78 44.88 -9.17
C PHE A 187 4.77 46.37 -8.98
N LYS A 188 5.90 46.91 -8.54
CA LYS A 188 6.11 48.34 -8.39
C LYS A 188 7.40 48.77 -9.09
N GLU A 189 7.36 49.85 -9.83
CA GLU A 189 8.51 50.52 -10.41
C GLU A 189 8.92 51.71 -9.52
N LYS A 190 10.11 51.67 -8.98
CA LYS A 190 10.65 52.77 -8.17
C LYS A 190 11.55 53.67 -9.06
N LYS A 191 11.14 54.90 -9.26
CA LYS A 191 11.88 55.97 -9.91
C LYS A 191 12.21 57.07 -8.89
N ASP A 192 13.05 58.03 -9.26
CA ASP A 192 13.48 59.15 -8.39
C ASP A 192 12.31 59.97 -7.83
N LYS A 193 11.16 59.98 -8.54
CA LYS A 193 9.92 60.72 -8.16
C LYS A 193 8.91 59.92 -7.35
N GLY A 194 9.21 58.70 -6.97
CA GLY A 194 8.32 57.82 -6.18
C GLY A 194 8.13 56.40 -6.70
N GLU A 195 7.27 55.63 -6.05
CA GLU A 195 6.90 54.27 -6.42
C GLU A 195 5.61 54.27 -7.22
N HIS A 196 5.63 53.67 -8.40
CA HIS A 196 4.47 53.48 -9.24
C HIS A 196 4.04 52.03 -9.30
N LYS A 197 2.77 51.73 -9.02
CA LYS A 197 2.20 50.36 -9.15
C LYS A 197 2.00 50.07 -10.64
N LEU A 198 2.55 48.95 -11.10
CA LEU A 198 2.35 48.44 -12.45
C LEU A 198 1.10 47.57 -12.51
N ASN A 199 0.15 47.94 -13.35
CA ASN A 199 -1.05 47.14 -13.57
C ASN A 199 -0.73 45.93 -14.46
N PRO A 200 -1.45 44.79 -14.31
CA PRO A 200 -1.23 43.62 -15.16
C PRO A 200 -1.36 43.89 -16.65
N ARG A 201 -2.17 44.90 -17.03
CA ARG A 201 -2.31 45.35 -18.43
C ARG A 201 -1.01 45.97 -18.94
N ASP A 202 -0.43 46.88 -18.17
CA ASP A 202 0.82 47.59 -18.53
C ASP A 202 1.99 46.60 -18.62
N ILE A 203 2.05 45.65 -17.66
CA ILE A 203 3.04 44.56 -17.68
C ILE A 203 2.90 43.71 -18.95
N ARG A 204 1.66 43.37 -19.34
CA ARG A 204 1.41 42.57 -20.54
C ARG A 204 1.83 43.34 -21.80
N GLU A 205 1.49 44.61 -21.92
CA GLU A 205 1.88 45.44 -23.05
C GLU A 205 3.41 45.58 -23.15
N TRP A 206 4.08 45.70 -22.02
CA TRP A 206 5.56 45.70 -21.97
C TRP A 206 6.14 44.37 -22.47
N LEU A 207 5.63 43.25 -21.99
CA LEU A 207 6.12 41.90 -22.37
C LEU A 207 5.79 41.54 -23.85
N GLU A 208 4.64 41.99 -24.37
CA GLU A 208 4.25 41.83 -25.79
C GLU A 208 5.22 42.51 -26.76
N LYS A 209 5.81 43.66 -26.37
CA LYS A 209 6.75 44.44 -27.16
C LYS A 209 8.16 43.86 -27.20
N ILE A 210 8.46 42.83 -26.42
CA ILE A 210 9.80 42.20 -26.42
C ILE A 210 10.03 41.50 -27.77
N PRO A 211 11.11 41.86 -28.52
CA PRO A 211 11.41 41.23 -29.79
C PRO A 211 11.68 39.73 -29.63
N ASP A 212 11.25 38.92 -30.60
CA ASP A 212 11.41 37.46 -30.56
C ASP A 212 12.86 37.01 -30.42
N GLU A 213 13.79 37.74 -31.07
CA GLU A 213 15.22 37.48 -31.00
C GLU A 213 15.83 37.63 -29.61
N HIS A 214 15.16 38.40 -28.74
CA HIS A 214 15.60 38.71 -27.39
C HIS A 214 15.13 37.70 -26.36
N LEU A 215 14.13 36.85 -26.68
CA LEU A 215 13.55 35.87 -25.75
C LEU A 215 14.54 34.80 -25.32
N ILE A 216 15.49 34.46 -26.15
CA ILE A 216 16.52 33.47 -25.87
C ILE A 216 17.38 33.87 -24.64
N PHE A 217 17.61 35.18 -24.43
CA PHE A 217 18.34 35.70 -23.29
C PHE A 217 17.58 35.59 -21.96
N LEU A 218 16.26 35.43 -22.04
CA LEU A 218 15.37 35.17 -20.91
C LEU A 218 15.15 33.66 -20.67
N GLY A 219 15.78 32.81 -21.50
CA GLY A 219 15.56 31.36 -21.48
C GLY A 219 14.18 30.93 -22.00
N MET A 220 13.58 31.75 -22.88
CA MET A 220 12.25 31.51 -23.45
C MET A 220 12.34 31.30 -24.95
N ASP A 221 11.34 30.61 -25.52
CA ASP A 221 11.23 30.33 -26.94
C ASP A 221 9.99 31.06 -27.50
N TYR A 222 10.18 31.81 -28.62
CA TYR A 222 9.11 32.60 -29.23
C TYR A 222 7.92 31.75 -29.69
N ALA A 223 8.15 30.51 -30.06
CA ALA A 223 7.12 29.63 -30.60
C ALA A 223 6.26 28.96 -29.49
N SER A 224 6.85 28.68 -28.34
CA SER A 224 6.23 27.83 -27.31
C SER A 224 6.07 28.48 -25.96
N SER A 225 6.73 29.60 -25.67
CA SER A 225 6.74 30.18 -24.32
C SER A 225 6.98 31.69 -24.30
N ARG A 226 6.14 32.46 -24.94
CA ARG A 226 6.23 33.93 -24.88
C ARG A 226 5.88 34.45 -23.48
N PRO A 227 6.59 35.48 -22.97
CA PRO A 227 6.42 35.97 -21.61
C PRO A 227 5.04 36.61 -21.36
N GLU A 228 4.41 37.25 -22.35
CA GLU A 228 3.07 37.83 -22.23
C GLU A 228 1.99 36.78 -21.96
N TRP A 229 2.21 35.50 -22.24
CA TRP A 229 1.26 34.43 -21.94
C TRP A 229 1.17 34.10 -20.45
N THR A 230 2.15 34.57 -19.66
CA THR A 230 2.10 34.48 -18.19
C THR A 230 1.11 35.45 -17.56
N ILE A 231 0.61 36.44 -18.37
CA ILE A 231 -0.47 37.36 -18.01
C ILE A 231 -1.74 36.86 -18.70
N MET A 232 -2.60 36.22 -17.95
CA MET A 232 -3.75 35.50 -18.47
C MET A 232 -4.87 36.44 -18.87
N LYS A 233 -5.42 36.26 -20.08
CA LYS A 233 -6.69 36.82 -20.56
C LYS A 233 -7.79 35.76 -20.60
N VAL A 234 -7.40 34.50 -20.64
CA VAL A 234 -8.29 33.34 -20.69
C VAL A 234 -7.84 32.32 -19.64
N LEU A 235 -8.76 31.90 -18.81
CA LEU A 235 -8.53 30.88 -17.80
C LEU A 235 -9.05 29.54 -18.33
N PRO A 236 -8.21 28.49 -18.47
CA PRO A 236 -8.70 27.17 -18.81
C PRO A 236 -9.47 26.57 -17.63
N VAL A 237 -10.64 26.00 -17.92
CA VAL A 237 -11.48 25.31 -16.93
C VAL A 237 -11.27 23.80 -17.09
N PRO A 238 -10.83 23.10 -16.05
CA PRO A 238 -10.61 21.66 -16.12
C PRO A 238 -11.93 20.91 -16.37
N PRO A 239 -11.86 19.73 -17.00
CA PRO A 239 -13.03 18.89 -17.25
C PRO A 239 -13.80 18.54 -15.98
N ILE A 240 -15.06 18.15 -16.13
CA ILE A 240 -15.93 17.77 -15.00
C ILE A 240 -15.33 16.59 -14.20
N THR A 241 -14.70 15.64 -14.87
CA THR A 241 -14.07 14.47 -14.22
C THR A 241 -12.92 14.82 -13.28
N VAL A 242 -12.26 15.97 -13.46
CA VAL A 242 -11.20 16.46 -12.55
C VAL A 242 -11.79 17.05 -11.26
N ARG A 243 -13.05 17.50 -11.31
CA ARG A 243 -13.79 18.16 -10.23
C ARG A 243 -15.22 17.59 -10.11
N PRO A 244 -15.34 16.29 -9.80
CA PRO A 244 -16.62 15.60 -9.82
C PRO A 244 -17.58 16.16 -8.77
N SER A 245 -18.88 16.16 -9.13
CA SER A 245 -19.97 16.45 -8.22
C SER A 245 -20.61 15.13 -7.79
N ILE A 246 -20.78 14.92 -6.49
CA ILE A 246 -21.32 13.68 -5.91
C ILE A 246 -22.69 13.98 -5.34
N THR A 247 -23.68 13.17 -5.68
CA THR A 247 -25.00 13.22 -5.06
C THR A 247 -24.97 12.45 -3.75
N LEU A 248 -25.33 13.10 -2.65
CA LEU A 248 -25.46 12.50 -1.33
C LEU A 248 -26.77 11.72 -1.22
N ASP A 249 -26.87 10.84 -0.23
CA ASP A 249 -28.09 10.06 0.07
C ASP A 249 -29.30 10.97 0.41
N SER A 250 -29.02 12.20 0.87
CA SER A 250 -30.03 13.25 1.11
C SER A 250 -30.62 13.89 -0.17
N GLY A 251 -30.06 13.55 -1.34
CA GLY A 251 -30.41 14.21 -2.62
C GLY A 251 -29.60 15.48 -2.93
N ASP A 252 -28.87 16.02 -1.94
CA ASP A 252 -28.01 17.18 -2.14
C ASP A 252 -26.76 16.81 -2.93
N ARG A 253 -26.25 17.76 -3.74
CA ARG A 253 -24.98 17.59 -4.44
C ARG A 253 -23.82 18.22 -3.69
N SER A 254 -22.77 17.44 -3.47
CA SER A 254 -21.49 17.91 -2.94
C SER A 254 -20.56 18.23 -4.10
N GLU A 255 -20.13 19.47 -4.19
CA GLU A 255 -19.24 19.96 -5.25
C GLU A 255 -17.79 20.01 -4.76
N ASP A 256 -16.88 19.84 -5.71
CA ASP A 256 -15.44 19.90 -5.49
C ASP A 256 -14.96 21.32 -5.13
N ASP A 257 -13.88 21.41 -4.34
CA ASP A 257 -13.25 22.68 -3.93
C ASP A 257 -12.86 23.57 -5.14
N LEU A 258 -12.42 22.95 -6.27
CA LEU A 258 -12.11 23.69 -7.49
C LEU A 258 -13.36 24.32 -8.11
N THR A 259 -14.50 23.65 -8.06
CA THR A 259 -15.77 24.19 -8.57
C THR A 259 -16.18 25.40 -7.75
N HIS A 260 -16.09 25.35 -6.42
CA HIS A 260 -16.37 26.52 -5.56
C HIS A 260 -15.48 27.71 -5.90
N LYS A 261 -14.17 27.47 -6.15
CA LYS A 261 -13.26 28.56 -6.55
C LYS A 261 -13.57 29.15 -7.93
N LEU A 262 -13.97 28.29 -8.89
CA LEU A 262 -14.39 28.76 -10.22
C LEU A 262 -15.69 29.55 -10.16
N VAL A 263 -16.63 29.18 -9.29
CA VAL A 263 -17.85 30.00 -9.01
C VAL A 263 -17.47 31.39 -8.53
N ASP A 264 -16.52 31.49 -7.57
CA ASP A 264 -16.04 32.78 -7.08
C ASP A 264 -15.42 33.64 -8.20
N VAL A 265 -14.56 33.02 -9.02
CA VAL A 265 -13.92 33.69 -10.17
C VAL A 265 -14.97 34.21 -11.14
N LEU A 266 -15.97 33.42 -11.50
CA LEU A 266 -17.03 33.81 -12.42
C LEU A 266 -17.88 34.97 -11.87
N ARG A 267 -18.28 34.90 -10.60
CA ARG A 267 -19.07 35.96 -9.94
C ARG A 267 -18.34 37.29 -9.92
N ILE A 268 -17.05 37.25 -9.58
CA ILE A 268 -16.28 38.53 -9.57
C ILE A 268 -16.00 39.00 -10.98
N ASN A 269 -15.73 38.12 -11.94
CA ASN A 269 -15.52 38.48 -13.34
C ASN A 269 -16.80 39.13 -13.94
N GLN A 270 -17.96 38.60 -13.62
CA GLN A 270 -19.25 39.18 -14.03
C GLN A 270 -19.50 40.55 -13.39
N ARG A 271 -19.28 40.67 -12.07
CA ARG A 271 -19.39 41.97 -11.39
C ARG A 271 -18.42 43.01 -11.96
N LEU A 272 -17.21 42.59 -12.30
CA LEU A 272 -16.22 43.46 -12.92
C LEU A 272 -16.70 43.95 -14.31
N ARG A 273 -17.32 43.08 -15.12
CA ARG A 273 -17.94 43.43 -16.39
C ARG A 273 -19.05 44.43 -16.21
N GLU A 274 -19.99 44.15 -15.33
CA GLU A 274 -21.15 45.02 -15.04
C GLU A 274 -20.71 46.42 -14.59
N ASN A 275 -19.74 46.51 -13.66
CA ASN A 275 -19.25 47.82 -13.17
C ASN A 275 -18.46 48.59 -14.23
N ARG A 276 -17.68 47.92 -15.05
CA ARG A 276 -16.97 48.54 -16.17
C ARG A 276 -17.95 49.10 -17.21
N ASP A 277 -18.93 48.27 -17.59
CA ASP A 277 -19.94 48.64 -18.60
C ASP A 277 -20.89 49.74 -18.10
N ALA A 278 -21.14 49.81 -16.77
CA ALA A 278 -21.88 50.89 -16.12
C ALA A 278 -21.04 52.16 -15.89
N GLY A 279 -19.75 52.20 -16.28
CA GLY A 279 -18.89 53.37 -16.08
C GLY A 279 -18.56 53.68 -14.62
N ALA A 280 -18.48 52.70 -13.75
CA ALA A 280 -18.16 52.86 -12.34
C ALA A 280 -16.82 53.57 -12.11
N PRO A 281 -16.61 54.27 -10.97
CA PRO A 281 -15.35 54.92 -10.63
C PRO A 281 -14.15 53.91 -10.71
N GLN A 282 -13.02 54.41 -11.20
CA GLN A 282 -11.84 53.59 -11.43
C GLN A 282 -11.37 52.81 -10.16
N LEU A 283 -11.52 53.42 -8.96
CA LEU A 283 -11.18 52.77 -7.70
C LEU A 283 -11.96 51.48 -7.48
N ILE A 284 -13.28 51.47 -7.76
CA ILE A 284 -14.13 50.29 -7.63
C ILE A 284 -13.73 49.21 -8.64
N VAL A 285 -13.35 49.57 -9.85
CA VAL A 285 -12.87 48.65 -10.87
C VAL A 285 -11.55 48.05 -10.47
N GLU A 286 -10.63 48.83 -9.89
CA GLU A 286 -9.32 48.35 -9.38
C GLU A 286 -9.50 47.41 -8.20
N ASP A 287 -10.39 47.72 -7.24
CA ASP A 287 -10.68 46.82 -6.11
C ASP A 287 -11.24 45.47 -6.56
N LEU A 288 -12.18 45.46 -7.51
CA LEU A 288 -12.73 44.24 -8.10
C LEU A 288 -11.66 43.47 -8.90
N TRP A 289 -10.75 44.18 -9.55
CA TRP A 289 -9.62 43.55 -10.26
C TRP A 289 -8.64 42.89 -9.31
N GLU A 290 -8.33 43.53 -8.18
CA GLU A 290 -7.50 42.92 -7.11
C GLU A 290 -8.20 41.70 -6.51
N LEU A 291 -9.52 41.76 -6.32
CA LEU A 291 -10.29 40.62 -5.83
C LEU A 291 -10.30 39.46 -6.85
N LEU A 292 -10.41 39.74 -8.15
CA LEU A 292 -10.28 38.75 -9.21
C LEU A 292 -8.88 38.12 -9.20
N GLN A 293 -7.83 38.93 -9.06
CA GLN A 293 -6.46 38.48 -8.92
C GLN A 293 -6.28 37.56 -7.70
N TYR A 294 -6.89 37.90 -6.56
CA TYR A 294 -6.91 37.09 -5.35
C TYR A 294 -7.56 35.72 -5.60
N HIS A 295 -8.76 35.68 -6.21
CA HIS A 295 -9.46 34.42 -6.46
C HIS A 295 -8.70 33.52 -7.44
N ILE A 296 -8.10 34.06 -8.47
CA ILE A 296 -7.28 33.30 -9.42
C ILE A 296 -5.98 32.84 -8.77
N THR A 297 -5.33 33.65 -7.98
CA THR A 297 -4.12 33.26 -7.23
C THR A 297 -4.42 32.10 -6.28
N THR A 298 -5.49 32.17 -5.49
CA THR A 298 -5.91 31.10 -4.58
C THR A 298 -6.47 29.87 -5.30
N TYR A 299 -6.95 30.01 -6.54
CA TYR A 299 -7.32 28.87 -7.38
C TYR A 299 -6.11 28.03 -7.80
N PHE A 300 -4.99 28.68 -8.14
CA PHE A 300 -3.75 27.98 -8.44
C PHE A 300 -3.01 27.51 -7.20
N ASP A 301 -2.82 28.40 -6.22
CA ASP A 301 -2.10 28.07 -4.97
C ASP A 301 -2.75 28.78 -3.75
N ASN A 302 -3.44 27.97 -2.93
CA ASN A 302 -4.12 28.45 -1.73
C ASN A 302 -3.19 28.58 -0.50
N GLN A 303 -1.89 28.26 -0.64
CA GLN A 303 -0.88 28.37 0.41
C GLN A 303 0.15 29.47 0.12
N THR A 304 -0.17 30.40 -0.77
CA THR A 304 0.71 31.51 -1.11
C THR A 304 0.93 32.41 0.10
N SER A 305 2.20 32.71 0.40
CA SER A 305 2.56 33.62 1.50
C SER A 305 2.11 35.06 1.21
N GLY A 306 1.56 35.73 2.22
CA GLY A 306 1.16 37.15 2.14
C GLY A 306 -0.31 37.40 1.81
N ILE A 307 -1.08 36.33 1.56
CA ILE A 307 -2.55 36.42 1.41
C ILE A 307 -3.27 35.38 2.27
N PRO A 308 -4.47 35.70 2.78
CA PRO A 308 -5.25 34.73 3.55
C PRO A 308 -5.71 33.58 2.65
N PRO A 309 -5.64 32.31 3.11
CA PRO A 309 -6.12 31.18 2.34
C PRO A 309 -7.65 31.21 2.21
N ALA A 310 -8.14 30.86 1.03
CA ALA A 310 -9.57 30.67 0.81
C ALA A 310 -10.07 29.44 1.60
N ARG A 311 -11.22 29.59 2.26
CA ARG A 311 -11.79 28.56 3.15
C ARG A 311 -13.21 28.18 2.71
N HIS A 312 -13.54 26.92 2.97
CA HIS A 312 -14.91 26.44 2.87
C HIS A 312 -15.76 27.03 4.02
N ARG A 313 -17.10 26.94 3.94
CA ARG A 313 -18.03 27.38 5.00
C ARG A 313 -17.75 26.73 6.37
N SER A 314 -17.20 25.52 6.38
CA SER A 314 -16.76 24.80 7.57
C SER A 314 -15.44 25.31 8.18
N GLY A 315 -14.82 26.34 7.63
CA GLY A 315 -13.52 26.84 8.07
C GLY A 315 -12.29 26.10 7.54
N ARG A 316 -12.47 24.96 6.89
CA ARG A 316 -11.40 24.19 6.26
C ARG A 316 -10.80 24.95 5.06
N PRO A 317 -9.45 25.04 4.92
CA PRO A 317 -8.84 25.61 3.72
C PRO A 317 -9.17 24.76 2.49
N LEU A 318 -9.48 25.43 1.37
CA LEU A 318 -9.79 24.76 0.11
C LEU A 318 -8.53 24.12 -0.48
N LYS A 319 -8.71 22.93 -1.04
CA LYS A 319 -7.65 22.17 -1.72
C LYS A 319 -7.67 22.47 -3.21
N THR A 320 -6.78 23.39 -3.64
CA THR A 320 -6.71 23.86 -5.03
C THR A 320 -5.62 23.17 -5.84
N LEU A 321 -5.31 23.61 -7.05
CA LEU A 321 -4.46 22.89 -8.00
C LEU A 321 -3.08 22.52 -7.43
N THR A 322 -2.37 23.48 -6.85
CA THR A 322 -1.04 23.23 -6.26
C THR A 322 -1.10 22.23 -5.11
N GLN A 323 -2.11 22.34 -4.23
CA GLN A 323 -2.30 21.43 -3.12
C GLN A 323 -2.68 20.00 -3.55
N ARG A 324 -3.29 19.84 -4.74
CA ARG A 324 -3.55 18.53 -5.33
C ARG A 324 -2.29 17.83 -5.82
N LEU A 325 -1.28 18.59 -6.22
CA LEU A 325 -0.03 18.05 -6.75
C LEU A 325 1.07 17.94 -5.68
N LYS A 326 1.16 18.95 -4.80
CA LYS A 326 2.23 19.12 -3.83
C LYS A 326 1.95 18.39 -2.50
N GLY A 327 3.02 17.99 -1.84
CA GLY A 327 2.99 17.45 -0.48
C GLY A 327 2.75 15.94 -0.40
N LYS A 328 2.58 15.45 0.85
CA LYS A 328 2.44 14.01 1.17
C LYS A 328 1.18 13.41 0.55
N GLU A 329 0.09 14.17 0.53
CA GLU A 329 -1.21 13.74 0.01
C GLU A 329 -1.45 14.19 -1.44
N GLY A 330 -0.44 14.79 -2.07
CA GLY A 330 -0.49 15.24 -3.44
C GLY A 330 -0.40 14.11 -4.46
N ARG A 331 -0.76 14.40 -5.70
CA ARG A 331 -0.84 13.41 -6.79
C ARG A 331 0.47 12.67 -7.02
N PHE A 332 1.61 13.37 -6.94
CA PHE A 332 2.90 12.74 -7.18
C PHE A 332 3.27 11.69 -6.12
N ARG A 333 3.12 12.01 -4.83
CA ARG A 333 3.55 11.13 -3.75
C ARG A 333 2.52 10.05 -3.40
N SER A 334 1.23 10.33 -3.46
CA SER A 334 0.18 9.41 -3.02
C SER A 334 -0.56 8.66 -4.13
N ASN A 335 -0.39 9.05 -5.41
CA ASN A 335 -1.07 8.40 -6.53
C ASN A 335 -0.17 7.97 -7.68
N LEU A 336 1.03 8.54 -7.82
CA LEU A 336 1.98 8.19 -8.89
C LEU A 336 3.20 7.41 -8.36
N SER A 337 3.91 7.94 -7.36
CA SER A 337 5.04 7.23 -6.73
C SER A 337 4.57 6.06 -5.87
N GLY A 338 3.46 6.24 -5.17
CA GLY A 338 2.78 5.19 -4.43
C GLY A 338 1.29 5.26 -4.71
N LYS A 339 0.65 4.13 -4.96
CA LYS A 339 -0.80 4.03 -5.20
C LYS A 339 -1.38 2.82 -4.48
N ARG A 340 -2.68 2.85 -4.23
CA ARG A 340 -3.38 1.68 -3.72
C ARG A 340 -3.53 0.66 -4.85
N VAL A 341 -3.30 -0.59 -4.51
CA VAL A 341 -3.34 -1.71 -5.47
C VAL A 341 -4.44 -2.68 -5.08
N ASN A 342 -4.96 -3.39 -6.09
CA ASN A 342 -5.96 -4.44 -5.91
C ASN A 342 -5.29 -5.79 -5.58
N PHE A 343 -6.08 -6.80 -5.28
CA PHE A 343 -5.67 -8.16 -4.96
C PHE A 343 -4.72 -8.23 -3.76
N CYS A 344 -4.99 -7.40 -2.75
CA CYS A 344 -4.26 -7.35 -1.52
C CYS A 344 -5.19 -7.50 -0.32
N ALA A 345 -4.68 -8.12 0.73
CA ALA A 345 -5.35 -8.19 2.01
C ALA A 345 -4.41 -7.74 3.12
N ARG A 346 -4.98 -7.27 4.23
CA ARG A 346 -4.25 -6.88 5.43
C ARG A 346 -5.01 -7.36 6.65
N THR A 347 -4.33 -8.05 7.54
CA THR A 347 -4.89 -8.47 8.83
C THR A 347 -3.78 -8.65 9.85
N VAL A 348 -4.19 -8.86 11.09
CA VAL A 348 -3.29 -9.18 12.20
C VAL A 348 -2.62 -10.53 11.98
N ILE A 349 -1.40 -10.67 12.47
CA ILE A 349 -0.62 -11.91 12.37
C ILE A 349 -0.68 -12.73 13.66
N SER A 350 -0.59 -14.04 13.53
CA SER A 350 -0.52 -14.99 14.64
C SER A 350 0.57 -16.03 14.35
N PRO A 351 1.22 -16.60 15.36
CA PRO A 351 2.19 -17.67 15.17
C PRO A 351 1.49 -19.01 14.87
N ASP A 352 2.10 -19.80 14.00
CA ASP A 352 1.73 -21.21 13.80
C ASP A 352 2.98 -22.06 13.55
N PRO A 353 3.39 -22.86 14.51
CA PRO A 353 4.61 -23.68 14.42
C PRO A 353 4.49 -24.87 13.46
N ASN A 354 3.27 -25.24 13.06
CA ASN A 354 3.04 -26.37 12.15
C ASN A 354 3.27 -26.00 10.68
N LEU A 355 3.22 -24.70 10.37
CA LEU A 355 3.52 -24.20 9.02
C LEU A 355 5.03 -24.21 8.78
N GLY A 356 5.43 -24.57 7.55
CA GLY A 356 6.80 -24.40 7.09
C GLY A 356 7.20 -22.93 7.00
N ILE A 357 8.49 -22.65 6.94
CA ILE A 357 9.00 -21.27 6.75
C ILE A 357 8.56 -20.67 5.42
N ASN A 358 8.32 -21.51 4.41
CA ASN A 358 7.86 -21.11 3.08
C ASN A 358 6.33 -21.02 2.98
N GLU A 359 5.59 -21.28 4.03
CA GLU A 359 4.11 -21.29 4.02
C GLU A 359 3.54 -20.08 4.78
N VAL A 360 2.35 -19.66 4.37
CA VAL A 360 1.55 -18.65 5.06
C VAL A 360 0.10 -19.10 5.18
N GLY A 361 -0.44 -19.11 6.37
CA GLY A 361 -1.84 -19.41 6.64
C GLY A 361 -2.72 -18.22 6.30
N VAL A 362 -3.69 -18.43 5.40
CA VAL A 362 -4.63 -17.41 4.95
C VAL A 362 -6.04 -17.78 5.38
N PRO A 363 -6.79 -16.86 6.02
CA PRO A 363 -8.19 -17.11 6.39
C PRO A 363 -9.06 -17.44 5.18
N VAL A 364 -9.98 -18.40 5.31
CA VAL A 364 -10.92 -18.79 4.25
C VAL A 364 -11.69 -17.60 3.70
N VAL A 365 -12.09 -16.65 4.57
CA VAL A 365 -12.80 -15.44 4.14
C VAL A 365 -11.95 -14.60 3.18
N THR A 366 -10.68 -14.41 3.51
CA THR A 366 -9.73 -13.71 2.65
C THR A 366 -9.46 -14.47 1.35
N ALA A 367 -9.35 -15.81 1.43
CA ALA A 367 -9.11 -16.65 0.27
C ALA A 367 -10.29 -16.66 -0.73
N LYS A 368 -11.52 -16.42 -0.27
CA LYS A 368 -12.70 -16.24 -1.14
C LYS A 368 -12.74 -14.90 -1.85
N GLU A 369 -12.27 -13.84 -1.20
CA GLU A 369 -12.28 -12.49 -1.77
C GLU A 369 -11.14 -12.26 -2.78
N LEU A 370 -9.95 -12.79 -2.47
CA LEU A 370 -8.79 -12.68 -3.34
C LEU A 370 -8.82 -13.74 -4.43
N THR A 371 -8.55 -13.34 -5.66
CA THR A 371 -8.66 -14.22 -6.82
C THR A 371 -7.35 -14.33 -7.57
N VAL A 372 -7.15 -15.50 -8.16
CA VAL A 372 -6.05 -15.82 -9.07
C VAL A 372 -6.62 -16.06 -10.46
N PRO A 373 -6.21 -15.30 -11.48
CA PRO A 373 -6.65 -15.52 -12.85
C PRO A 373 -5.95 -16.75 -13.44
N ILE A 374 -6.73 -17.67 -13.97
CA ILE A 374 -6.23 -18.86 -14.65
C ILE A 374 -6.88 -18.96 -16.03
N ARG A 375 -6.04 -19.08 -17.06
CA ARG A 375 -6.50 -19.31 -18.41
C ARG A 375 -6.98 -20.76 -18.59
N VAL A 376 -8.17 -20.91 -19.15
CA VAL A 376 -8.77 -22.22 -19.42
C VAL A 376 -8.03 -22.90 -20.56
N THR A 377 -7.58 -24.13 -20.30
CA THR A 377 -6.94 -25.03 -21.26
C THR A 377 -7.65 -26.39 -21.21
N SER A 378 -7.41 -27.23 -22.20
CA SER A 378 -7.97 -28.60 -22.21
C SER A 378 -7.57 -29.43 -20.98
N ARG A 379 -6.44 -29.13 -20.34
CA ARG A 379 -5.93 -29.89 -19.18
C ARG A 379 -6.60 -29.49 -17.85
N ASN A 380 -6.92 -28.21 -17.67
CA ASN A 380 -7.46 -27.69 -16.40
C ASN A 380 -8.98 -27.45 -16.45
N ARG A 381 -9.62 -27.70 -17.60
CA ARG A 381 -11.03 -27.39 -17.86
C ARG A 381 -11.96 -28.05 -16.85
N GLU A 382 -11.82 -29.35 -16.61
CA GLU A 382 -12.68 -30.09 -15.68
C GLU A 382 -12.54 -29.61 -14.23
N GLN A 383 -11.32 -29.33 -13.79
CA GLN A 383 -11.07 -28.79 -12.46
C GLN A 383 -11.72 -27.40 -12.30
N LEU A 384 -11.56 -26.55 -13.31
CA LEU A 384 -12.16 -25.21 -13.29
C LEU A 384 -13.69 -25.27 -13.38
N ARG A 385 -14.26 -26.24 -14.12
CA ARG A 385 -15.70 -26.48 -14.15
C ARG A 385 -16.27 -26.71 -12.76
N GLN A 386 -15.65 -27.61 -11.98
CA GLN A 386 -16.10 -27.91 -10.63
C GLN A 386 -16.04 -26.68 -9.71
N MET A 387 -15.01 -25.83 -9.86
CA MET A 387 -14.89 -24.59 -9.11
C MET A 387 -15.95 -23.56 -9.53
N VAL A 388 -16.25 -23.44 -10.82
CA VAL A 388 -17.32 -22.59 -11.35
C VAL A 388 -18.68 -23.01 -10.83
N LEU A 389 -18.95 -24.31 -10.80
CA LEU A 389 -20.22 -24.87 -10.30
C LEU A 389 -20.43 -24.58 -8.79
N ARG A 390 -19.36 -24.55 -8.00
CA ARG A 390 -19.42 -24.17 -6.58
C ARG A 390 -19.74 -22.68 -6.39
N GLY A 391 -19.36 -21.83 -7.34
CA GLY A 391 -19.59 -20.39 -7.28
C GLY A 391 -18.74 -19.65 -6.26
N PRO A 392 -19.11 -18.40 -5.92
CA PRO A 392 -18.33 -17.55 -5.03
C PRO A 392 -18.45 -17.90 -3.54
N ASP A 393 -19.54 -18.58 -3.13
CA ASP A 393 -19.87 -18.77 -1.71
C ASP A 393 -19.16 -19.97 -1.08
N VAL A 394 -18.75 -20.93 -1.89
CA VAL A 394 -18.11 -22.16 -1.43
C VAL A 394 -16.65 -22.20 -1.85
N HIS A 395 -15.73 -22.35 -0.88
CA HIS A 395 -14.30 -22.51 -1.16
C HIS A 395 -13.94 -23.99 -1.41
N PRO A 396 -13.12 -24.30 -2.42
CA PRO A 396 -12.58 -23.47 -3.49
C PRO A 396 -13.61 -23.23 -4.62
N GLY A 397 -13.84 -21.96 -4.94
CA GLY A 397 -14.81 -21.52 -5.93
C GLY A 397 -14.25 -20.47 -6.91
N VAL A 398 -15.16 -19.78 -7.61
CA VAL A 398 -14.83 -18.77 -8.62
C VAL A 398 -15.71 -17.54 -8.44
N ASN A 399 -15.11 -16.36 -8.47
CA ASN A 399 -15.82 -15.09 -8.36
C ASN A 399 -16.18 -14.50 -9.72
N TYR A 400 -15.24 -14.54 -10.68
CA TYR A 400 -15.40 -13.88 -11.98
C TYR A 400 -14.84 -14.73 -13.11
N VAL A 401 -15.38 -14.47 -14.28
CA VAL A 401 -14.86 -14.98 -15.55
C VAL A 401 -14.58 -13.79 -16.47
N ILE A 402 -13.40 -13.75 -17.07
CA ILE A 402 -13.01 -12.75 -18.05
C ILE A 402 -13.14 -13.37 -19.44
N ARG A 403 -13.99 -12.78 -20.25
CA ARG A 403 -14.25 -13.21 -21.63
C ARG A 403 -13.12 -12.82 -22.57
N ASN A 404 -13.16 -13.32 -23.79
CA ASN A 404 -12.19 -12.99 -24.83
C ASN A 404 -12.23 -11.50 -25.27
N ASP A 405 -13.36 -10.84 -25.06
CA ASP A 405 -13.55 -9.38 -25.24
C ASP A 405 -13.06 -8.54 -24.08
N THR A 406 -12.38 -9.14 -23.10
CA THR A 406 -11.91 -8.54 -21.84
C THR A 406 -12.99 -8.13 -20.85
N SER A 407 -14.26 -8.40 -21.11
CA SER A 407 -15.35 -8.14 -20.18
C SER A 407 -15.25 -9.10 -18.98
N ARG A 408 -15.42 -8.55 -17.77
CA ARG A 408 -15.36 -9.28 -16.50
C ARG A 408 -16.76 -9.54 -15.98
N VAL A 409 -17.16 -10.79 -15.93
CA VAL A 409 -18.51 -11.22 -15.53
C VAL A 409 -18.46 -11.90 -14.16
N ARG A 410 -19.29 -11.46 -13.23
CA ARG A 410 -19.44 -12.10 -11.91
C ARG A 410 -20.17 -13.43 -12.06
N ILE A 411 -19.68 -14.46 -11.37
CA ILE A 411 -20.38 -15.75 -11.32
C ILE A 411 -21.55 -15.63 -10.37
N THR A 412 -22.73 -15.91 -10.90
CA THR A 412 -24.01 -16.02 -10.18
C THR A 412 -24.70 -17.28 -10.69
N ASP A 413 -25.77 -17.69 -10.07
CA ASP A 413 -26.53 -18.81 -10.59
C ASP A 413 -27.02 -18.56 -12.02
N ARG A 414 -27.27 -17.31 -12.38
CA ARG A 414 -27.61 -16.91 -13.75
C ARG A 414 -26.48 -17.15 -14.77
N THR A 415 -25.24 -17.02 -14.37
CA THR A 415 -24.09 -17.19 -15.29
C THR A 415 -23.67 -18.64 -15.45
N LYS A 416 -24.07 -19.51 -14.54
CA LYS A 416 -23.71 -20.94 -14.58
C LYS A 416 -24.51 -21.71 -15.63
N PHE A 417 -25.75 -21.26 -15.90
CA PHE A 417 -26.68 -22.00 -16.75
C PHE A 417 -27.16 -21.14 -17.91
N ILE A 418 -27.50 -21.80 -19.03
CA ILE A 418 -28.06 -21.15 -20.21
C ILE A 418 -29.56 -21.37 -20.16
N TRP A 419 -30.32 -20.28 -20.16
CA TRP A 419 -31.79 -20.30 -20.13
C TRP A 419 -32.35 -19.53 -21.31
N ALA A 420 -33.39 -20.01 -21.88
CA ALA A 420 -34.20 -19.27 -22.83
C ALA A 420 -35.53 -18.85 -22.17
N GLY A 421 -36.03 -17.69 -22.50
CA GLY A 421 -37.34 -17.24 -22.05
C GLY A 421 -38.42 -17.61 -23.04
N PHE A 422 -39.51 -18.18 -22.57
CA PHE A 422 -40.63 -18.59 -23.41
C PHE A 422 -41.95 -18.10 -22.81
N ARG A 423 -42.93 -17.87 -23.66
CA ARG A 423 -44.26 -17.43 -23.28
C ARG A 423 -45.29 -18.46 -23.72
N CYS A 424 -46.18 -18.85 -22.82
CA CYS A 424 -47.32 -19.67 -23.16
C CYS A 424 -48.36 -18.85 -23.95
N LEU A 425 -48.72 -19.31 -25.13
CA LEU A 425 -49.71 -18.65 -25.98
C LEU A 425 -51.16 -19.10 -25.70
N ASN A 426 -51.36 -20.07 -24.85
CA ASN A 426 -52.72 -20.54 -24.54
C ASN A 426 -53.43 -19.57 -23.60
N SER A 427 -54.36 -18.81 -24.10
CA SER A 427 -55.14 -17.85 -23.33
C SER A 427 -55.98 -18.50 -22.21
N GLN A 428 -56.24 -19.78 -22.28
CA GLN A 428 -56.96 -20.54 -21.23
C GLN A 428 -56.03 -20.98 -20.08
N CYS A 429 -54.71 -20.94 -20.26
CA CYS A 429 -53.74 -21.21 -19.20
C CYS A 429 -53.70 -20.08 -18.17
N HIS A 430 -54.16 -18.92 -18.55
CA HIS A 430 -54.17 -17.71 -17.74
C HIS A 430 -55.53 -17.45 -17.11
N SER A 431 -56.03 -18.36 -16.32
CA SER A 431 -57.27 -18.19 -15.58
C SER A 431 -57.18 -17.16 -14.44
N GLY A 432 -56.71 -15.98 -14.73
CA GLY A 432 -56.58 -14.94 -13.71
C GLY A 432 -56.42 -13.56 -14.28
N GLY A 433 -57.54 -12.98 -14.74
CA GLY A 433 -57.66 -11.51 -14.88
C GLY A 433 -57.02 -10.91 -16.11
N ASP A 434 -57.79 -10.07 -16.73
CA ASP A 434 -57.49 -9.26 -17.87
C ASP A 434 -56.16 -8.50 -17.73
N ASP A 435 -55.39 -8.45 -18.82
CA ASP A 435 -54.36 -7.48 -19.20
C ASP A 435 -52.93 -7.62 -18.70
N GLU A 436 -52.53 -8.56 -17.88
CA GLU A 436 -51.10 -8.82 -17.71
C GLU A 436 -50.67 -10.10 -18.43
N PRO A 437 -49.72 -10.02 -19.36
CA PRO A 437 -49.11 -11.20 -19.92
C PRO A 437 -48.50 -12.02 -18.78
N TYR A 438 -48.76 -13.29 -18.74
CA TYR A 438 -48.12 -14.26 -17.86
C TYR A 438 -46.64 -13.95 -17.84
N PRO A 439 -46.05 -13.60 -16.70
CA PRO A 439 -44.63 -13.30 -16.64
C PRO A 439 -43.91 -14.47 -17.27
N GLY A 440 -43.35 -14.25 -18.44
CA GLY A 440 -42.83 -15.30 -19.31
C GLY A 440 -42.11 -16.32 -18.46
N MET A 441 -42.24 -17.61 -18.76
CA MET A 441 -41.64 -18.68 -17.97
C MET A 441 -40.17 -18.41 -17.79
N ARG A 442 -39.86 -17.58 -16.79
CA ARG A 442 -38.50 -17.33 -16.38
C ARG A 442 -38.16 -18.39 -15.36
N PRO A 443 -37.36 -19.40 -15.72
CA PRO A 443 -36.83 -20.25 -14.70
C PRO A 443 -36.12 -19.39 -13.66
N ASP A 444 -36.39 -19.65 -12.41
CA ASP A 444 -35.65 -19.01 -11.35
C ASP A 444 -34.18 -19.35 -11.54
N LEU A 445 -33.40 -18.33 -11.70
CA LEU A 445 -31.98 -18.40 -11.97
C LEU A 445 -31.17 -18.92 -10.78
N ASN A 446 -31.81 -19.18 -9.65
CA ASN A 446 -31.22 -19.90 -8.52
C ASN A 446 -31.39 -21.43 -8.64
N SER A 447 -32.00 -21.93 -9.72
CA SER A 447 -32.15 -23.37 -9.92
C SER A 447 -30.82 -24.02 -10.32
N VAL A 448 -30.53 -25.15 -9.72
CA VAL A 448 -29.31 -25.92 -9.91
C VAL A 448 -29.32 -26.76 -11.19
N LEU A 449 -30.28 -26.55 -12.07
CA LEU A 449 -30.41 -27.32 -13.29
C LEU A 449 -29.41 -26.91 -14.35
N PRO A 450 -28.62 -27.82 -14.91
CA PRO A 450 -27.67 -27.50 -15.95
C PRO A 450 -28.41 -27.08 -17.23
N ALA A 451 -27.96 -25.96 -17.83
CA ALA A 451 -28.34 -25.68 -19.20
C ALA A 451 -27.75 -26.80 -20.10
N PRO A 452 -28.33 -27.17 -21.17
CA PRO A 452 -29.09 -26.44 -22.15
C PRO A 452 -30.55 -26.82 -22.16
N ASN A 453 -31.01 -27.48 -21.18
CA ASN A 453 -32.22 -28.28 -21.32
C ASN A 453 -33.31 -27.53 -20.68
N PHE A 454 -34.03 -26.79 -21.49
CA PHE A 454 -35.33 -26.38 -21.21
C PHE A 454 -36.21 -27.61 -21.24
N LEU A 455 -36.38 -28.12 -20.05
CA LEU A 455 -36.99 -29.41 -19.85
C LEU A 455 -38.47 -29.27 -19.95
N PRO A 456 -39.11 -30.00 -20.83
CA PRO A 456 -40.48 -30.31 -20.63
C PRO A 456 -40.60 -30.95 -19.24
N GLY A 457 -41.36 -30.35 -18.34
CA GLY A 457 -41.49 -30.79 -16.96
C GLY A 457 -40.98 -29.86 -15.88
N LEU A 458 -40.53 -28.70 -16.28
CA LEU A 458 -40.22 -27.60 -15.35
C LEU A 458 -41.50 -27.21 -14.60
N GLU A 459 -41.51 -27.36 -13.30
CA GLU A 459 -42.62 -26.91 -12.45
C GLU A 459 -42.27 -25.61 -11.74
N LEU A 460 -43.21 -24.67 -11.74
CA LEU A 460 -43.07 -23.35 -11.12
C LEU A 460 -43.97 -23.27 -9.88
N LYS A 461 -43.43 -22.65 -8.81
CA LYS A 461 -44.24 -22.33 -7.62
C LYS A 461 -44.19 -20.83 -7.34
N ARG A 462 -45.27 -20.31 -6.75
CA ARG A 462 -45.32 -18.90 -6.33
C ARG A 462 -44.49 -18.67 -5.08
N ARG A 463 -43.71 -17.62 -5.10
CA ARG A 463 -42.95 -17.13 -3.95
C ARG A 463 -43.19 -15.62 -3.76
N MET A 464 -43.39 -15.21 -2.51
CA MET A 464 -43.47 -13.79 -2.17
C MET A 464 -42.05 -13.24 -1.97
N ARG A 465 -41.68 -12.27 -2.77
CA ARG A 465 -40.39 -11.54 -2.66
C ARG A 465 -40.65 -10.15 -2.12
N ARG A 466 -39.82 -9.74 -1.16
CA ARG A 466 -39.83 -8.35 -0.67
C ARG A 466 -39.03 -7.47 -1.62
N THR A 467 -39.64 -6.43 -2.18
CA THR A 467 -38.98 -5.48 -3.04
C THR A 467 -38.05 -4.56 -2.23
N GLN A 468 -37.15 -3.85 -2.90
CA GLN A 468 -36.29 -2.85 -2.25
C GLN A 468 -37.08 -1.70 -1.60
N LEU A 469 -38.30 -1.47 -2.02
CA LEU A 469 -39.23 -0.49 -1.44
C LEU A 469 -40.03 -1.01 -0.24
N GLY A 470 -39.86 -2.31 0.10
CA GLY A 470 -40.50 -2.92 1.28
C GLY A 470 -41.80 -3.63 1.00
N ASP A 471 -42.37 -3.52 -0.20
CA ASP A 471 -43.56 -4.21 -0.62
C ASP A 471 -43.28 -5.68 -0.98
N PHE A 472 -44.35 -6.52 -1.02
CA PHE A 472 -44.22 -7.92 -1.40
C PHE A 472 -44.76 -8.10 -2.80
N GLU A 473 -43.94 -8.67 -3.69
CA GLU A 473 -44.32 -9.06 -5.03
C GLU A 473 -44.38 -10.60 -5.15
N GLU A 474 -45.32 -11.10 -5.93
CA GLU A 474 -45.39 -12.53 -6.28
C GLU A 474 -44.35 -12.81 -7.39
N GLU A 475 -43.43 -13.72 -7.12
CA GLU A 475 -42.45 -14.20 -8.07
C GLU A 475 -42.66 -15.69 -8.35
N TRP A 476 -42.60 -16.07 -9.62
CA TRP A 476 -42.63 -17.46 -10.01
C TRP A 476 -41.23 -18.04 -9.97
N VAL A 477 -41.02 -19.05 -9.16
CA VAL A 477 -39.71 -19.72 -9.02
C VAL A 477 -39.88 -21.20 -9.39
N VAL A 478 -38.78 -21.77 -9.93
CA VAL A 478 -38.79 -23.22 -10.24
C VAL A 478 -38.93 -24.02 -8.96
N ASP A 479 -39.88 -24.93 -8.95
CA ASP A 479 -39.95 -25.96 -7.91
C ASP A 479 -38.94 -27.06 -8.22
N LEU A 480 -37.74 -26.90 -7.63
CA LEU A 480 -36.62 -27.78 -7.89
C LEU A 480 -36.91 -29.23 -7.55
N GLU A 481 -37.63 -29.48 -6.46
CA GLU A 481 -37.91 -30.81 -5.96
C GLU A 481 -38.86 -31.56 -6.90
N ARG A 482 -39.94 -30.92 -7.33
CA ARG A 482 -40.87 -31.48 -8.30
C ARG A 482 -40.26 -31.62 -9.70
N THR A 483 -39.51 -30.60 -10.14
CA THR A 483 -38.83 -30.68 -11.42
C THR A 483 -37.79 -31.81 -11.45
N LEU A 484 -37.04 -32.03 -10.39
CA LEU A 484 -36.12 -33.16 -10.29
C LEU A 484 -36.82 -34.50 -10.23
N THR A 485 -37.99 -34.60 -9.58
CA THR A 485 -38.80 -35.82 -9.55
C THR A 485 -39.32 -36.16 -10.96
N ASN A 486 -39.80 -35.16 -11.69
CA ASN A 486 -40.22 -35.35 -13.08
C ASN A 486 -39.07 -35.81 -13.98
N LEU A 487 -37.88 -35.26 -13.76
CA LEU A 487 -36.66 -35.62 -14.51
C LEU A 487 -36.12 -37.00 -14.19
N ARG A 488 -36.33 -37.47 -12.96
CA ARG A 488 -35.93 -38.84 -12.55
C ARG A 488 -36.84 -39.91 -13.07
N GLY A 489 -38.03 -39.55 -13.58
CA GLY A 489 -39.03 -40.51 -14.00
C GLY A 489 -39.62 -41.30 -12.82
N GLU A 490 -39.65 -40.73 -11.64
CA GLU A 490 -40.13 -41.36 -10.40
C GLU A 490 -41.35 -40.61 -9.83
N ASP A 491 -42.22 -41.33 -9.13
CA ASP A 491 -43.34 -40.74 -8.38
C ASP A 491 -42.83 -40.15 -7.03
N ASP A 492 -43.72 -39.44 -6.31
CA ASP A 492 -43.44 -38.83 -5.01
C ASP A 492 -42.97 -39.83 -3.93
N ARG A 493 -43.00 -41.13 -4.24
CA ARG A 493 -42.55 -42.23 -3.37
C ARG A 493 -41.29 -42.92 -3.89
N GLY A 494 -40.64 -42.36 -4.93
CA GLY A 494 -39.43 -42.90 -5.55
C GLY A 494 -39.64 -44.17 -6.37
N ARG A 495 -40.84 -44.39 -6.90
CA ARG A 495 -41.14 -45.51 -7.79
C ARG A 495 -41.19 -45.06 -9.26
N SER A 496 -40.61 -45.84 -10.15
CA SER A 496 -40.61 -45.52 -11.57
C SER A 496 -42.06 -45.30 -12.09
N LEU A 497 -42.20 -44.22 -12.87
CA LEU A 497 -43.49 -43.87 -13.46
C LEU A 497 -43.90 -44.88 -14.53
N PRO A 498 -45.22 -45.19 -14.70
CA PRO A 498 -45.72 -45.95 -15.81
C PRO A 498 -45.37 -45.33 -17.16
N GLU A 499 -45.17 -46.14 -18.21
CA GLU A 499 -44.77 -45.65 -19.55
C GLU A 499 -45.81 -44.70 -20.19
N ASP A 500 -47.03 -44.73 -19.76
CA ASP A 500 -48.14 -43.87 -20.21
C ASP A 500 -48.29 -42.58 -19.40
N ASP A 501 -47.46 -42.39 -18.35
CA ASP A 501 -47.40 -41.12 -17.60
C ASP A 501 -46.67 -40.06 -18.42
N PRO A 502 -47.25 -38.85 -18.64
CA PRO A 502 -46.60 -37.80 -19.39
C PRO A 502 -45.20 -37.45 -18.86
N ARG A 503 -44.96 -37.65 -17.57
CA ARG A 503 -43.66 -37.41 -16.94
C ARG A 503 -42.61 -38.45 -17.32
N ALA A 504 -42.99 -39.68 -17.58
CA ALA A 504 -42.12 -40.75 -18.10
C ALA A 504 -41.61 -40.41 -19.52
N VAL A 505 -42.50 -39.90 -20.39
CA VAL A 505 -42.15 -39.42 -21.72
C VAL A 505 -41.14 -38.27 -21.65
N ILE A 506 -41.33 -37.34 -20.71
CA ILE A 506 -40.42 -36.22 -20.45
C ILE A 506 -39.05 -36.72 -20.02
N HIS A 507 -39.01 -37.71 -19.13
CA HIS A 507 -37.80 -38.33 -18.67
C HIS A 507 -37.03 -39.05 -19.79
N GLN A 508 -37.72 -39.83 -20.63
CA GLN A 508 -37.12 -40.52 -21.78
C GLN A 508 -36.54 -39.52 -22.81
N ARG A 509 -37.27 -38.41 -23.08
CA ARG A 509 -36.83 -37.36 -23.97
C ARG A 509 -35.57 -36.65 -23.43
N TRP A 510 -35.53 -36.36 -22.11
CA TRP A 510 -34.39 -35.78 -21.48
C TRP A 510 -33.14 -36.66 -21.55
N ILE A 511 -33.30 -38.00 -21.33
CA ILE A 511 -32.22 -38.97 -21.51
C ILE A 511 -31.70 -38.97 -22.94
N TRP A 512 -32.61 -38.91 -23.91
CA TRP A 512 -32.24 -38.88 -25.32
C TRP A 512 -31.49 -37.61 -25.67
N GLU A 513 -31.91 -36.44 -25.23
CA GLU A 513 -31.26 -35.16 -25.45
C GLU A 513 -29.87 -35.12 -24.79
N GLN A 514 -29.71 -35.74 -23.63
CA GLN A 514 -28.36 -35.85 -22.98
C GLN A 514 -27.40 -36.71 -23.81
N ASN A 515 -27.90 -37.76 -24.48
CA ASN A 515 -27.07 -38.64 -25.27
C ASN A 515 -26.80 -38.12 -26.69
N ASN A 516 -27.57 -37.13 -27.16
CA ASN A 516 -27.48 -36.58 -28.52
C ASN A 516 -27.31 -35.04 -28.49
N PRO A 517 -26.32 -34.49 -27.85
CA PRO A 517 -26.18 -33.05 -27.66
C PRO A 517 -25.93 -32.28 -28.97
N GLU A 518 -25.46 -32.99 -30.03
CA GLU A 518 -25.16 -32.35 -31.31
C GLU A 518 -26.36 -32.12 -32.20
N GLU A 519 -27.44 -32.82 -31.95
CA GLU A 519 -28.71 -32.68 -32.71
C GLU A 519 -29.63 -31.61 -32.08
N TYR A 520 -29.23 -31.10 -30.91
CA TYR A 520 -30.06 -30.15 -30.17
C TYR A 520 -29.57 -28.71 -30.50
N LEU A 521 -30.24 -28.10 -31.48
CA LEU A 521 -30.04 -26.71 -31.81
C LEU A 521 -31.05 -25.81 -31.05
N PRO A 522 -30.57 -24.67 -30.44
CA PRO A 522 -31.45 -23.73 -29.76
C PRO A 522 -32.60 -23.19 -30.64
N GLU A 523 -32.42 -23.22 -31.95
CA GLU A 523 -33.39 -22.75 -32.95
C GLU A 523 -34.62 -23.64 -33.09
N HIS A 524 -34.57 -24.86 -32.54
CA HIS A 524 -35.67 -25.85 -32.67
C HIS A 524 -36.26 -26.27 -31.33
N LEU A 525 -36.08 -25.46 -30.30
CA LEU A 525 -36.64 -25.71 -28.98
C LEU A 525 -38.19 -25.55 -29.00
N GLU A 526 -38.92 -26.64 -29.15
CA GLU A 526 -40.31 -26.66 -28.80
C GLU A 526 -40.44 -26.75 -27.26
N VAL A 527 -40.69 -25.62 -26.62
CA VAL A 527 -40.98 -25.55 -25.19
C VAL A 527 -42.46 -25.64 -24.98
N HIS A 528 -42.86 -26.49 -24.10
CA HIS A 528 -44.28 -26.67 -23.73
C HIS A 528 -44.54 -26.07 -22.34
N CYS A 529 -45.66 -25.39 -22.19
CA CYS A 529 -46.03 -24.82 -20.90
C CYS A 529 -46.23 -25.95 -19.87
N PRO A 530 -45.60 -25.90 -18.69
CA PRO A 530 -45.71 -26.92 -17.67
C PRO A 530 -47.12 -27.05 -17.07
N HIS A 531 -47.97 -26.02 -17.24
CA HIS A 531 -49.33 -26.03 -16.71
C HIS A 531 -50.37 -26.59 -17.67
N CYS A 532 -50.24 -26.32 -18.95
CA CYS A 532 -51.24 -26.71 -19.92
C CYS A 532 -50.74 -27.56 -21.08
N GLY A 533 -49.45 -27.82 -21.14
CA GLY A 533 -48.81 -28.60 -22.21
C GLY A 533 -48.82 -27.93 -23.59
N SER A 534 -49.33 -26.71 -23.71
CA SER A 534 -49.32 -25.97 -24.97
C SER A 534 -47.95 -25.50 -25.37
N PRO A 535 -47.62 -25.42 -26.69
CA PRO A 535 -46.38 -24.93 -27.15
C PRO A 535 -46.17 -23.44 -26.73
N ALA A 536 -44.99 -23.10 -26.28
CA ALA A 536 -44.62 -21.75 -25.92
C ALA A 536 -43.75 -21.11 -27.03
N THR A 537 -43.98 -19.85 -27.30
CA THR A 537 -43.18 -19.09 -28.27
C THR A 537 -42.27 -18.06 -27.58
N GLU A 538 -41.22 -17.66 -28.26
CA GLU A 538 -40.39 -16.57 -27.82
C GLU A 538 -41.19 -15.26 -27.75
N ASP A 539 -41.11 -14.56 -26.64
CA ASP A 539 -41.75 -13.26 -26.41
C ASP A 539 -40.88 -12.11 -26.91
N GLU A 540 -41.38 -10.86 -26.94
CA GLU A 540 -40.60 -9.64 -27.20
C GLU A 540 -39.36 -9.54 -26.31
N TYR A 541 -39.37 -10.12 -25.13
CA TYR A 541 -38.22 -10.33 -24.28
C TYR A 541 -37.24 -11.40 -24.81
N GLY A 542 -37.64 -12.24 -25.75
CA GLY A 542 -36.86 -13.33 -26.33
C GLY A 542 -35.60 -12.86 -27.02
N GLU A 543 -35.63 -11.70 -27.71
CA GLU A 543 -34.40 -11.13 -28.31
C GLU A 543 -33.37 -10.74 -27.29
N ALA A 544 -33.75 -10.15 -26.17
CA ALA A 544 -32.84 -9.82 -25.08
C ALA A 544 -32.31 -11.10 -24.41
N TYR A 545 -33.13 -12.12 -24.25
CA TYR A 545 -32.71 -13.42 -23.75
C TYR A 545 -31.84 -14.18 -24.73
N ARG A 546 -32.16 -14.13 -26.04
CA ARG A 546 -31.35 -14.72 -27.09
C ARG A 546 -29.94 -14.10 -27.11
N THR A 547 -29.85 -12.80 -26.98
CA THR A 547 -28.56 -12.09 -26.83
C THR A 547 -27.83 -12.50 -25.56
N GLU A 548 -28.53 -12.66 -24.45
CA GLU A 548 -27.96 -13.14 -23.19
C GLU A 548 -27.48 -14.60 -23.28
N VAL A 549 -28.21 -15.46 -23.97
CA VAL A 549 -27.82 -16.84 -24.23
C VAL A 549 -26.58 -16.91 -25.14
N GLU A 550 -26.55 -16.15 -26.23
CA GLU A 550 -25.38 -16.04 -27.11
C GLU A 550 -24.15 -15.52 -26.36
N ASP A 551 -24.32 -14.51 -25.51
CA ASP A 551 -23.28 -13.98 -24.66
C ASP A 551 -22.73 -15.02 -23.66
N ARG A 552 -23.61 -15.83 -23.07
CA ARG A 552 -23.22 -16.92 -22.18
C ARG A 552 -22.52 -18.06 -22.92
N LEU A 553 -23.03 -18.45 -24.10
CA LEU A 553 -22.39 -19.42 -24.96
C LEU A 553 -21.00 -18.99 -25.43
N SER A 554 -20.69 -17.70 -25.42
CA SER A 554 -19.33 -17.20 -25.66
C SER A 554 -18.35 -17.55 -24.54
N THR A 555 -18.84 -17.73 -23.32
CA THR A 555 -18.05 -17.94 -22.10
C THR A 555 -18.00 -19.40 -21.68
N PHE A 556 -19.16 -20.07 -21.72
CA PHE A 556 -19.34 -21.47 -21.34
C PHE A 556 -19.83 -22.28 -22.53
N ASP A 557 -19.57 -23.57 -22.52
CA ASP A 557 -20.20 -24.49 -23.45
C ASP A 557 -21.59 -24.93 -22.94
N ARG A 558 -22.29 -25.79 -23.71
CA ARG A 558 -23.64 -26.29 -23.37
C ARG A 558 -23.65 -27.08 -22.04
N ASP A 559 -22.54 -27.72 -21.71
CA ASP A 559 -22.40 -28.50 -20.48
C ASP A 559 -22.01 -27.64 -19.26
N GLY A 560 -21.94 -26.30 -19.40
CA GLY A 560 -21.51 -25.36 -18.38
C GLY A 560 -20.01 -25.34 -18.12
N ASN A 561 -19.21 -25.94 -19.03
CA ASN A 561 -17.77 -25.85 -18.93
C ASN A 561 -17.27 -24.51 -19.46
N PRO A 562 -16.28 -23.88 -18.82
CA PRO A 562 -15.67 -22.69 -19.39
C PRO A 562 -14.92 -23.04 -20.69
N LYS A 563 -15.10 -22.21 -21.72
CA LYS A 563 -14.45 -22.41 -23.03
C LYS A 563 -12.94 -22.19 -22.97
N PRO A 564 -12.15 -22.92 -23.76
CA PRO A 564 -10.71 -22.67 -23.86
C PRO A 564 -10.42 -21.21 -24.24
N GLY A 565 -9.41 -20.60 -23.58
CA GLY A 565 -9.00 -19.22 -23.82
C GLY A 565 -9.65 -18.18 -22.91
N VAL A 566 -10.78 -18.49 -22.32
CA VAL A 566 -11.42 -17.67 -21.27
C VAL A 566 -10.55 -17.71 -20.01
N VAL A 567 -10.50 -16.61 -19.25
CA VAL A 567 -9.77 -16.56 -17.98
C VAL A 567 -10.75 -16.65 -16.83
N VAL A 568 -10.52 -17.59 -15.93
CA VAL A 568 -11.33 -17.81 -14.72
C VAL A 568 -10.59 -17.22 -13.51
N GLU A 569 -11.20 -16.32 -12.78
CA GLU A 569 -10.68 -15.79 -11.51
C GLU A 569 -11.19 -16.68 -10.36
N ARG A 570 -10.37 -17.66 -10.00
CA ARG A 570 -10.67 -18.58 -8.90
C ARG A 570 -10.20 -18.06 -7.55
N HIS A 571 -10.77 -18.56 -6.48
CA HIS A 571 -10.28 -18.34 -5.12
C HIS A 571 -8.82 -18.75 -4.97
N LEU A 572 -8.15 -18.21 -3.94
CA LEU A 572 -6.87 -18.75 -3.48
C LEU A 572 -7.06 -20.18 -2.99
N ILE A 573 -6.13 -21.06 -3.35
CA ILE A 573 -6.06 -22.45 -2.90
C ILE A 573 -4.69 -22.74 -2.31
N ASP A 574 -4.56 -23.87 -1.64
CA ASP A 574 -3.28 -24.36 -1.12
C ASP A 574 -2.26 -24.51 -2.24
N GLY A 575 -1.02 -24.06 -2.00
CA GLY A 575 0.06 -24.08 -2.96
C GLY A 575 0.13 -22.88 -3.92
N ASP A 576 -0.84 -21.96 -3.88
CA ASP A 576 -0.69 -20.67 -4.56
C ASP A 576 0.42 -19.85 -3.92
N VAL A 577 1.10 -19.05 -4.73
CA VAL A 577 2.17 -18.18 -4.24
C VAL A 577 1.68 -16.74 -4.08
N ALA A 578 2.00 -16.15 -2.95
CA ALA A 578 1.66 -14.77 -2.65
C ALA A 578 2.83 -14.04 -1.99
N ILE A 579 2.96 -12.75 -2.27
CA ILE A 579 3.96 -11.90 -1.63
C ILE A 579 3.43 -11.50 -0.25
N PHE A 580 4.21 -11.78 0.78
CA PHE A 580 3.92 -11.43 2.16
C PHE A 580 4.85 -10.31 2.61
N ASN A 581 4.31 -9.25 3.20
CA ASN A 581 5.05 -8.03 3.50
C ASN A 581 4.68 -7.43 4.85
N ARG A 582 5.69 -6.92 5.59
CA ARG A 582 5.50 -6.05 6.74
C ARG A 582 6.13 -4.69 6.49
N GLN A 583 5.42 -3.63 6.78
CA GLN A 583 5.94 -2.26 6.77
C GLN A 583 6.44 -1.84 8.16
N PRO A 584 7.54 -1.05 8.24
CA PRO A 584 8.31 -0.49 7.13
C PRO A 584 9.21 -1.52 6.45
N SER A 585 9.24 -1.54 5.12
CA SER A 585 10.09 -2.46 4.34
C SER A 585 11.50 -1.88 4.21
N LEU A 586 12.38 -2.22 5.17
CA LEU A 586 13.72 -1.64 5.26
C LEU A 586 14.77 -2.36 4.40
N HIS A 587 14.53 -3.63 4.08
CA HIS A 587 15.40 -4.48 3.26
C HIS A 587 14.56 -5.45 2.42
N ARG A 588 15.19 -6.15 1.47
CA ARG A 588 14.47 -7.03 0.55
C ARG A 588 13.72 -8.18 1.24
N MET A 589 14.21 -8.67 2.39
CA MET A 589 13.58 -9.74 3.16
C MET A 589 12.30 -9.31 3.91
N SER A 590 11.98 -8.02 3.93
CA SER A 590 10.66 -7.54 4.41
C SER A 590 9.52 -7.85 3.44
N MET A 591 9.83 -8.35 2.24
CA MET A 591 8.89 -8.78 1.20
C MET A 591 9.37 -10.12 0.65
N MET A 592 8.75 -11.21 1.06
CA MET A 592 9.09 -12.56 0.59
C MET A 592 7.84 -13.27 0.06
N VAL A 593 8.06 -14.30 -0.75
CA VAL A 593 6.98 -15.09 -1.32
C VAL A 593 6.80 -16.37 -0.52
N HIS A 594 5.57 -16.57 -0.05
CA HIS A 594 5.14 -17.76 0.64
C HIS A 594 4.12 -18.54 -0.17
N GLU A 595 4.02 -19.84 0.10
CA GLU A 595 2.96 -20.70 -0.39
C GLU A 595 1.75 -20.61 0.54
N VAL A 596 0.58 -20.40 -0.07
CA VAL A 596 -0.66 -20.23 0.68
C VAL A 596 -1.14 -21.56 1.25
N ARG A 597 -1.56 -21.53 2.52
CA ARG A 597 -2.37 -22.55 3.19
C ARG A 597 -3.67 -21.92 3.66
N VAL A 598 -4.78 -22.37 3.13
CA VAL A 598 -6.10 -21.83 3.49
C VAL A 598 -6.57 -22.46 4.79
N MET A 599 -6.81 -21.65 5.80
CA MET A 599 -7.08 -22.10 7.16
C MET A 599 -8.30 -21.39 7.76
N PRO A 600 -8.99 -22.00 8.72
CA PRO A 600 -10.03 -21.33 9.49
C PRO A 600 -9.41 -20.24 10.38
N GLY A 601 -10.20 -19.22 10.71
CA GLY A 601 -9.78 -18.10 11.56
C GLY A 601 -9.89 -16.76 10.83
N LYS A 602 -9.25 -15.72 11.40
CA LYS A 602 -9.30 -14.34 10.91
C LYS A 602 -7.91 -13.69 10.73
N THR A 603 -6.85 -14.36 11.16
CA THR A 603 -5.47 -13.84 11.16
C THR A 603 -4.63 -14.56 10.12
N PHE A 604 -3.62 -13.85 9.57
CA PHE A 604 -2.55 -14.52 8.84
C PHE A 604 -1.67 -15.28 9.82
N ARG A 605 -1.18 -16.42 9.41
CA ARG A 605 -0.30 -17.26 10.23
C ARG A 605 0.98 -17.59 9.49
N PHE A 606 2.10 -17.64 10.20
CA PHE A 606 3.39 -18.04 9.64
C PHE A 606 4.31 -18.57 10.74
N ASN A 607 5.42 -19.18 10.31
CA ASN A 607 6.40 -19.77 11.20
C ASN A 607 7.18 -18.69 11.97
N LEU A 608 7.45 -18.91 13.24
CA LEU A 608 8.20 -17.99 14.08
C LEU A 608 9.61 -17.70 13.55
N ALA A 609 10.25 -18.62 12.86
CA ALA A 609 11.58 -18.40 12.29
C ALA A 609 11.65 -17.19 11.34
N ASP A 610 10.53 -16.85 10.72
CA ASP A 610 10.41 -15.74 9.80
C ASP A 610 10.16 -14.37 10.49
N CYS A 611 10.02 -14.33 11.81
CA CYS A 611 9.82 -13.08 12.53
C CYS A 611 11.00 -12.11 12.38
N THR A 612 12.22 -12.62 12.37
CA THR A 612 13.44 -11.81 12.31
C THR A 612 13.55 -11.01 11.00
N PRO A 613 13.42 -11.60 9.80
CA PRO A 613 13.48 -10.86 8.54
C PRO A 613 12.34 -9.85 8.38
N TYR A 614 11.15 -10.16 8.87
CA TYR A 614 10.02 -9.22 8.86
C TYR A 614 10.09 -8.17 9.98
N ASN A 615 10.95 -8.37 10.97
CA ASN A 615 10.95 -7.64 12.24
C ASN A 615 9.56 -7.59 12.86
N ALA A 616 8.87 -8.73 12.85
CA ALA A 616 7.49 -8.88 13.28
C ALA A 616 7.43 -9.45 14.70
N ASP A 617 6.45 -8.97 15.47
CA ASP A 617 6.02 -9.58 16.72
C ASP A 617 4.50 -9.75 16.72
N PHE A 618 3.98 -10.52 17.65
CA PHE A 618 2.56 -10.89 17.69
C PHE A 618 1.77 -10.10 18.74
N ASP A 619 2.16 -8.86 18.98
CA ASP A 619 1.52 -7.95 19.95
C ASP A 619 0.36 -7.13 19.34
N GLY A 620 -0.03 -7.42 18.10
CA GLY A 620 -1.05 -6.72 17.33
C GLY A 620 -0.56 -6.23 15.98
N ASP A 621 0.65 -6.64 15.57
CA ASP A 621 1.19 -6.34 14.23
C ASP A 621 0.26 -6.83 13.13
N GLU A 622 0.18 -6.04 12.06
CA GLU A 622 -0.53 -6.36 10.84
C GLU A 622 0.45 -6.51 9.67
N MET A 623 0.17 -7.47 8.79
CA MET A 623 0.95 -7.68 7.58
C MET A 623 0.05 -7.68 6.34
N ASN A 624 0.67 -7.47 5.18
CA ASN A 624 -0.01 -7.39 3.90
C ASN A 624 0.28 -8.63 3.07
N LEU A 625 -0.75 -9.16 2.42
CA LEU A 625 -0.67 -10.24 1.44
C LEU A 625 -1.01 -9.70 0.06
N HIS A 626 -0.17 -9.95 -0.94
CA HIS A 626 -0.38 -9.56 -2.32
C HIS A 626 -0.46 -10.80 -3.20
N VAL A 627 -1.59 -10.96 -3.88
CA VAL A 627 -1.81 -12.08 -4.79
C VAL A 627 -1.29 -11.75 -6.18
N ILE A 628 -0.46 -12.61 -6.71
CA ILE A 628 0.22 -12.41 -8.00
C ILE A 628 -0.74 -12.72 -9.14
N GLN A 629 -0.86 -11.79 -10.09
CA GLN A 629 -1.87 -11.83 -11.14
C GLN A 629 -1.36 -12.32 -12.51
N SER A 630 -0.06 -12.25 -12.79
CA SER A 630 0.49 -12.71 -14.06
C SER A 630 1.38 -13.95 -13.90
N GLU A 631 1.47 -14.77 -14.94
CA GLU A 631 2.30 -15.99 -14.92
C GLU A 631 3.79 -15.65 -14.89
N GLU A 632 4.22 -14.58 -15.54
CA GLU A 632 5.60 -14.09 -15.54
C GLU A 632 6.01 -13.68 -14.14
N ALA A 633 5.17 -12.87 -13.46
CA ALA A 633 5.41 -12.44 -12.09
C ALA A 633 5.38 -13.64 -11.11
N ARG A 634 4.52 -14.64 -11.37
CA ARG A 634 4.48 -15.87 -10.57
C ARG A 634 5.75 -16.68 -10.70
N ALA A 635 6.30 -16.80 -11.91
CA ALA A 635 7.56 -17.49 -12.15
C ALA A 635 8.74 -16.75 -11.47
N GLU A 636 8.81 -15.44 -11.59
CA GLU A 636 9.81 -14.61 -10.91
C GLU A 636 9.71 -14.76 -9.38
N ALA A 637 8.51 -14.63 -8.83
CA ALA A 637 8.25 -14.78 -7.41
C ALA A 637 8.69 -16.16 -6.88
N LYS A 638 8.37 -17.21 -7.60
CA LYS A 638 8.65 -18.61 -7.23
C LYS A 638 10.14 -18.94 -7.25
N ILE A 639 10.93 -18.24 -8.09
CA ILE A 639 12.36 -18.51 -8.23
C ILE A 639 13.21 -17.53 -7.41
N LEU A 640 12.93 -16.23 -7.45
CA LEU A 640 13.79 -15.19 -6.88
C LEU A 640 13.35 -14.71 -5.50
N MET A 641 12.05 -14.75 -5.18
CA MET A 641 11.51 -14.11 -3.98
C MET A 641 11.10 -15.12 -2.89
N ARG A 642 11.20 -16.41 -3.13
CA ARG A 642 10.83 -17.43 -2.14
C ARG A 642 11.69 -17.33 -0.88
N VAL A 643 11.13 -17.72 0.25
CA VAL A 643 11.75 -17.61 1.57
C VAL A 643 13.09 -18.33 1.62
N GLN A 644 13.20 -19.49 0.99
CA GLN A 644 14.40 -20.31 0.98
C GLN A 644 15.64 -19.55 0.49
N GLU A 645 15.48 -18.71 -0.55
CA GLU A 645 16.58 -17.91 -1.11
C GLU A 645 17.00 -16.75 -0.20
N HIS A 646 16.25 -16.50 0.86
CA HIS A 646 16.44 -15.36 1.77
C HIS A 646 16.90 -15.81 3.18
N ILE A 647 17.19 -17.09 3.37
CA ILE A 647 17.75 -17.58 4.64
C ILE A 647 19.05 -16.86 4.95
N ILE A 648 19.93 -16.70 3.96
CA ILE A 648 21.22 -15.99 4.12
C ILE A 648 21.06 -14.53 3.66
N THR A 649 21.46 -13.59 4.50
CA THR A 649 21.45 -12.16 4.18
C THR A 649 22.69 -11.73 3.41
N PRO A 650 22.58 -10.90 2.37
CA PRO A 650 23.73 -10.34 1.66
C PRO A 650 24.55 -9.31 2.46
N ARG A 651 24.04 -8.86 3.62
CA ARG A 651 24.70 -7.84 4.44
C ARG A 651 26.02 -8.34 5.04
N TYR A 652 26.04 -9.56 5.55
CA TYR A 652 27.20 -10.17 6.22
C TYR A 652 27.37 -11.67 5.92
N GLY A 653 26.53 -12.26 5.09
CA GLY A 653 26.65 -13.65 4.66
C GLY A 653 26.25 -14.71 5.68
N GLY A 654 25.47 -14.35 6.71
CA GLY A 654 24.93 -15.25 7.71
C GLY A 654 23.42 -15.36 7.65
N ALA A 655 22.83 -16.33 8.37
CA ALA A 655 21.40 -16.57 8.40
C ALA A 655 20.64 -15.43 9.08
N VAL A 656 19.59 -14.95 8.43
CA VAL A 656 18.61 -14.01 9.00
C VAL A 656 17.29 -14.71 9.37
N ILE A 657 16.99 -15.83 8.73
CA ILE A 657 15.90 -16.73 9.08
C ILE A 657 16.52 -17.88 9.90
N GLY A 658 16.02 -18.11 11.09
CA GLY A 658 16.58 -19.11 11.98
C GLY A 658 15.73 -19.32 13.22
N GLY A 659 16.15 -20.24 14.07
CA GLY A 659 15.46 -20.53 15.32
C GLY A 659 15.40 -19.32 16.26
N ILE A 660 14.24 -19.10 16.90
CA ILE A 660 14.04 -18.09 17.93
C ILE A 660 13.29 -18.69 19.12
N HIS A 661 13.43 -18.08 20.28
CA HIS A 661 12.67 -18.40 21.50
C HIS A 661 12.65 -19.92 21.80
N ASP A 662 11.49 -20.57 21.71
CA ASP A 662 11.29 -21.96 22.02
C ASP A 662 12.08 -22.91 21.11
N HIS A 663 12.38 -22.52 19.88
CA HIS A 663 13.27 -23.30 19.02
C HIS A 663 14.68 -23.47 19.64
N ILE A 664 15.18 -22.36 20.20
CA ILE A 664 16.52 -22.38 20.85
C ILE A 664 16.46 -23.09 22.19
N SER A 665 15.43 -22.81 23.02
CA SER A 665 15.24 -23.51 24.31
C SER A 665 15.08 -25.00 24.12
N GLY A 666 14.28 -25.42 23.14
CA GLY A 666 14.06 -26.83 22.83
C GLY A 666 15.31 -27.55 22.34
N ALA A 667 16.12 -26.93 21.48
CA ALA A 667 17.38 -27.48 21.01
C ALA A 667 18.41 -27.59 22.17
N TYR A 668 18.47 -26.60 23.04
CA TYR A 668 19.30 -26.61 24.23
C TYR A 668 18.91 -27.74 25.18
N LEU A 669 17.62 -27.85 25.52
CA LEU A 669 17.08 -28.87 26.40
C LEU A 669 17.25 -30.27 25.81
N LEU A 670 17.21 -30.42 24.48
CA LEU A 670 17.43 -31.70 23.80
C LEU A 670 18.89 -32.16 23.92
N THR A 671 19.85 -31.26 23.83
CA THR A 671 21.27 -31.57 23.67
C THR A 671 22.13 -31.32 24.92
N GLN A 672 21.60 -30.65 25.96
CA GLN A 672 22.33 -30.30 27.16
C GLN A 672 22.79 -31.53 27.92
N GLY A 673 24.08 -31.63 28.21
CA GLY A 673 24.67 -32.62 29.11
C GLY A 673 24.46 -34.08 28.69
N ASP A 674 24.45 -34.40 27.38
CA ASP A 674 24.18 -35.72 26.83
C ASP A 674 22.91 -36.37 27.40
N ARG A 675 21.82 -35.55 27.48
CA ARG A 675 20.52 -36.00 28.01
C ARG A 675 20.00 -37.23 27.30
N ILE A 676 19.61 -38.25 28.11
CA ILE A 676 18.92 -39.44 27.60
C ILE A 676 17.41 -39.20 27.64
N LEU A 677 16.77 -39.37 26.52
CA LEU A 677 15.32 -39.28 26.39
C LEU A 677 14.71 -40.68 26.54
N PRO A 678 13.68 -40.84 27.37
CA PRO A 678 12.90 -42.09 27.40
C PRO A 678 12.37 -42.41 25.99
N ARG A 679 12.27 -43.70 25.68
CA ARG A 679 11.88 -44.15 24.32
C ARG A 679 10.58 -43.53 23.84
N ASN A 680 9.57 -43.38 24.68
CA ASN A 680 8.26 -42.81 24.33
C ASN A 680 8.40 -41.35 23.92
N LEU A 681 9.15 -40.55 24.68
CA LEU A 681 9.39 -39.15 24.41
C LEU A 681 10.16 -38.94 23.09
N ALA A 682 11.19 -39.76 22.86
CA ALA A 682 11.97 -39.72 21.62
C ALA A 682 11.10 -40.05 20.38
N LEU A 683 10.23 -41.05 20.49
CA LEU A 683 9.30 -41.42 19.40
C LEU A 683 8.22 -40.32 19.16
N GLU A 684 7.75 -39.67 20.21
CA GLU A 684 6.83 -38.54 20.09
C GLU A 684 7.46 -37.36 19.33
N ILE A 685 8.70 -37.00 19.67
CA ILE A 685 9.48 -35.96 19.01
C ILE A 685 9.75 -36.33 17.54
N LEU A 686 10.16 -37.56 17.25
CA LEU A 686 10.41 -38.03 15.89
C LEU A 686 9.11 -38.10 15.07
N GLY A 687 8.00 -38.50 15.70
CA GLY A 687 6.66 -38.46 15.08
C GLY A 687 6.21 -37.05 14.67
N ALA A 688 6.50 -36.03 15.46
CA ALA A 688 6.22 -34.64 15.15
C ALA A 688 7.01 -34.13 13.91
N VAL A 689 8.19 -34.66 13.69
CA VAL A 689 9.04 -34.40 12.52
C VAL A 689 8.63 -35.19 11.29
N GLY A 690 7.87 -36.28 11.48
CA GLY A 690 7.54 -37.25 10.42
C GLY A 690 8.75 -38.09 10.00
N TRP A 691 9.59 -38.52 10.97
CA TRP A 691 10.76 -39.36 10.68
C TRP A 691 10.35 -40.81 10.38
N GLU A 692 10.77 -41.32 9.22
CA GLU A 692 10.49 -42.68 8.75
C GLU A 692 11.76 -43.55 8.64
N GLY A 693 12.93 -43.01 9.02
CA GLY A 693 14.22 -43.69 8.93
C GLY A 693 14.54 -44.59 10.13
N GLU A 694 15.74 -45.13 10.13
CA GLU A 694 16.27 -45.97 11.24
C GLU A 694 16.45 -45.13 12.51
N LEU A 695 16.25 -45.75 13.67
CA LEU A 695 16.41 -45.10 14.96
C LEU A 695 17.88 -45.27 15.42
N PRO A 696 18.41 -44.34 16.23
CA PRO A 696 19.76 -44.47 16.82
C PRO A 696 19.85 -45.64 17.76
N GLU A 697 21.07 -45.97 18.20
CA GLU A 697 21.29 -47.01 19.19
C GLU A 697 20.72 -46.63 20.56
N LEU A 698 20.12 -47.60 21.23
CA LEU A 698 19.62 -47.43 22.59
C LEU A 698 20.79 -47.35 23.56
N VAL A 699 20.77 -46.38 24.43
CA VAL A 699 21.76 -46.16 25.49
C VAL A 699 21.08 -46.31 26.83
N GLU A 700 21.74 -47.03 27.72
CA GLU A 700 21.33 -47.15 29.12
C GLU A 700 22.28 -46.32 30.02
N ASN A 701 21.72 -45.36 30.75
CA ASN A 701 22.50 -44.62 31.75
C ASN A 701 21.59 -44.31 32.97
N ASN A 702 22.13 -44.55 34.17
CA ASN A 702 21.41 -44.30 35.41
C ASN A 702 20.02 -44.97 35.51
N GLY A 703 19.86 -46.19 34.91
CA GLY A 703 18.60 -46.94 34.94
C GLY A 703 17.52 -46.42 33.99
N ILE A 704 17.83 -45.44 33.13
CA ILE A 704 16.96 -44.97 32.03
C ILE A 704 17.48 -45.54 30.74
N THR A 705 16.69 -46.38 30.09
CA THR A 705 16.95 -46.85 28.72
C THR A 705 16.27 -45.91 27.73
N GLY A 706 17.04 -45.35 26.82
CA GLY A 706 16.52 -44.37 25.90
C GLY A 706 17.52 -43.97 24.80
N TYR A 707 17.30 -42.84 24.18
CA TYR A 707 18.15 -42.32 23.11
C TYR A 707 18.82 -41.01 23.57
N LYS A 708 20.06 -40.78 23.15
CA LYS A 708 20.69 -39.48 23.37
C LYS A 708 20.00 -38.41 22.57
N GLY A 709 19.74 -37.24 23.16
CA GLY A 709 19.14 -36.12 22.50
C GLY A 709 19.99 -35.58 21.32
N SER A 710 21.30 -35.58 21.45
CA SER A 710 22.24 -35.25 20.38
C SER A 710 22.10 -36.19 19.17
N ASP A 711 21.88 -37.52 19.42
CA ASP A 711 21.70 -38.48 18.33
C ASP A 711 20.35 -38.31 17.62
N ILE A 712 19.30 -37.98 18.37
CA ILE A 712 17.99 -37.61 17.80
C ILE A 712 18.11 -36.37 16.89
N LEU A 713 18.82 -35.36 17.34
CA LEU A 713 19.06 -34.16 16.51
C LEU A 713 19.91 -34.50 15.29
N SER A 714 20.86 -35.37 15.41
CA SER A 714 21.74 -35.78 14.31
C SER A 714 20.99 -36.41 13.13
N LEU A 715 19.81 -37.01 13.35
CA LEU A 715 18.99 -37.58 12.29
C LEU A 715 18.54 -36.58 11.26
N ILE A 716 18.38 -35.32 11.65
CA ILE A 716 17.93 -34.26 10.72
C ILE A 716 19.10 -33.47 10.12
N VAL A 717 20.34 -33.70 10.58
CA VAL A 717 21.51 -32.97 10.09
C VAL A 717 22.12 -33.72 8.89
N PRO A 718 22.41 -33.07 7.76
CA PRO A 718 23.06 -33.69 6.60
C PRO A 718 24.44 -34.22 6.95
N GLY A 719 24.82 -35.38 6.31
CA GLY A 719 25.99 -36.13 6.69
C GLY A 719 27.35 -35.66 6.15
N ASP A 720 27.40 -34.75 5.22
CA ASP A 720 28.55 -34.54 4.34
C ASP A 720 29.47 -33.36 4.71
N PHE A 721 29.32 -32.78 5.91
CA PHE A 721 30.17 -31.68 6.33
C PHE A 721 30.76 -31.86 7.74
N ALA A 722 31.78 -31.05 8.04
CA ALA A 722 32.40 -31.02 9.36
C ALA A 722 32.39 -29.56 9.86
N LEU A 723 31.94 -29.38 11.11
CA LEU A 723 31.85 -28.06 11.74
C LEU A 723 32.30 -28.20 13.21
N SER A 724 33.03 -27.20 13.70
CA SER A 724 33.35 -27.08 15.12
C SER A 724 33.28 -25.62 15.56
N TYR A 725 32.59 -25.38 16.68
CA TYR A 725 32.45 -24.03 17.25
C TYR A 725 32.19 -24.12 18.77
N MET A 726 32.38 -23.00 19.46
CA MET A 726 32.02 -22.87 20.87
C MET A 726 30.59 -22.37 21.00
N SER A 727 29.76 -23.08 21.73
CA SER A 727 28.43 -22.65 22.13
C SER A 727 28.48 -21.41 23.03
N ARG A 728 27.34 -20.78 23.26
CA ARG A 728 27.22 -19.67 24.20
C ARG A 728 27.35 -20.12 25.65
N SER A 729 26.94 -21.36 25.95
CA SER A 729 27.11 -22.00 27.24
C SER A 729 28.55 -22.35 27.57
N GLY A 730 29.48 -22.29 26.59
CA GLY A 730 30.89 -22.63 26.76
C GLY A 730 31.25 -24.03 26.34
N ASP A 731 30.33 -24.85 25.86
CA ASP A 731 30.57 -26.20 25.38
C ASP A 731 31.12 -26.18 23.95
N GLN A 732 32.03 -27.12 23.65
CA GLN A 732 32.51 -27.31 22.28
C GLN A 732 31.50 -28.15 21.50
N VAL A 733 30.92 -27.58 20.49
CA VAL A 733 30.05 -28.28 19.54
C VAL A 733 30.88 -28.79 18.37
N SER A 734 30.69 -30.05 18.00
CA SER A 734 31.31 -30.62 16.80
C SER A 734 30.29 -31.43 16.01
N VAL A 735 30.28 -31.22 14.70
CA VAL A 735 29.48 -32.00 13.74
C VAL A 735 30.47 -32.73 12.83
N ARG A 736 30.33 -34.03 12.73
CA ARG A 736 31.15 -34.88 11.84
C ARG A 736 30.30 -35.99 11.26
N LYS A 737 30.23 -36.07 9.94
CA LYS A 737 29.44 -37.11 9.23
C LYS A 737 27.96 -37.10 9.69
N GLY A 738 27.37 -35.95 9.89
CA GLY A 738 25.98 -35.79 10.36
C GLY A 738 25.80 -35.96 11.86
N GLN A 739 26.80 -36.49 12.59
CA GLN A 739 26.70 -36.69 14.03
C GLN A 739 27.06 -35.42 14.81
N VAL A 740 26.14 -34.97 15.62
CA VAL A 740 26.27 -33.77 16.45
C VAL A 740 26.70 -34.15 17.85
N THR A 741 27.71 -33.46 18.38
CA THR A 741 28.14 -33.57 19.77
C THR A 741 28.25 -32.21 20.42
N GLY A 742 27.89 -32.09 21.70
CA GLY A 742 27.83 -30.80 22.43
C GLY A 742 26.46 -30.19 22.44
N THR A 743 26.32 -29.10 23.18
CA THR A 743 25.05 -28.44 23.44
C THR A 743 24.73 -27.41 22.34
N ILE A 744 23.60 -27.57 21.66
CA ILE A 744 23.13 -26.66 20.64
C ILE A 744 22.33 -25.50 21.27
N ASP A 745 22.71 -24.28 20.96
CA ASP A 745 22.13 -23.05 21.45
C ASP A 745 21.87 -22.04 20.30
N LYS A 746 21.67 -20.76 20.63
CA LYS A 746 21.49 -19.69 19.64
C LYS A 746 22.61 -19.64 18.60
N ARG A 747 23.86 -19.91 18.97
CA ARG A 747 25.01 -19.95 18.04
C ARG A 747 24.95 -21.11 17.05
N GLY A 748 24.17 -22.14 17.34
CA GLY A 748 23.98 -23.26 16.42
C GLY A 748 22.92 -22.96 15.35
N ILE A 749 21.74 -22.59 15.79
CA ILE A 749 20.52 -22.53 14.96
C ILE A 749 19.81 -21.19 14.96
N GLY A 750 20.28 -20.23 15.74
CA GLY A 750 19.60 -18.96 15.89
C GLY A 750 19.71 -18.06 14.67
N ALA A 751 18.75 -17.13 14.52
CA ALA A 751 18.87 -16.04 13.61
C ALA A 751 20.09 -15.16 13.96
N GLU A 752 20.79 -14.64 12.97
CA GLU A 752 21.98 -13.80 13.02
C GLU A 752 23.31 -14.49 13.41
N ASP A 753 23.29 -15.60 14.14
CA ASP A 753 24.50 -16.24 14.67
C ASP A 753 24.54 -17.78 14.51
N GLY A 754 23.62 -18.34 13.68
CA GLY A 754 23.40 -19.78 13.51
C GLY A 754 24.47 -20.51 12.72
N ARG A 755 25.59 -20.88 13.33
CA ARG A 755 26.72 -21.52 12.68
C ARG A 755 26.42 -22.86 12.01
N LEU A 756 25.58 -23.69 12.65
CA LEU A 756 25.16 -24.97 12.08
C LEU A 756 24.24 -24.74 10.88
N LEU A 757 23.28 -23.84 11.02
CA LEU A 757 22.35 -23.48 9.93
C LEU A 757 23.11 -22.88 8.73
N ASP A 758 24.03 -21.96 8.99
CA ASP A 758 24.87 -21.35 7.94
C ASP A 758 25.66 -22.42 7.18
N ALA A 759 26.28 -23.37 7.91
CA ALA A 759 27.07 -24.43 7.31
C ALA A 759 26.21 -25.36 6.44
N VAL A 760 25.02 -25.74 6.92
CA VAL A 760 24.07 -26.57 6.15
C VAL A 760 23.67 -25.85 4.86
N VAL A 761 23.26 -24.55 4.92
CA VAL A 761 22.83 -23.79 3.74
C VAL A 761 24.00 -23.60 2.76
N GLN A 762 25.20 -23.30 3.25
CA GLN A 762 26.38 -23.08 2.39
C GLN A 762 26.85 -24.34 1.67
N THR A 763 26.71 -25.49 2.35
CA THR A 763 27.21 -26.77 1.81
C THR A 763 26.18 -27.47 0.93
N HIS A 764 24.93 -27.49 1.33
CA HIS A 764 23.85 -28.28 0.69
C HIS A 764 22.79 -27.42 -0.04
N GLY A 765 22.89 -26.10 0.03
CA GLY A 765 21.97 -25.19 -0.63
C GLY A 765 20.74 -24.81 0.19
N THR A 766 19.97 -23.92 -0.36
CA THR A 766 18.84 -23.24 0.33
C THR A 766 17.65 -24.16 0.61
N GLU A 767 17.38 -25.13 -0.27
CA GLU A 767 16.28 -26.10 -0.10
C GLU A 767 16.52 -27.04 1.08
N VAL A 768 17.74 -27.62 1.14
CA VAL A 768 18.12 -28.49 2.24
C VAL A 768 18.18 -27.73 3.57
N GLY A 769 18.63 -26.45 3.52
CA GLY A 769 18.60 -25.56 4.66
C GLY A 769 17.19 -25.28 5.18
N ALA A 770 16.25 -25.07 4.27
CA ALA A 770 14.84 -24.87 4.62
C ALA A 770 14.20 -26.13 5.22
N ASP A 771 14.44 -27.31 4.64
CA ASP A 771 13.95 -28.57 5.18
C ASP A 771 14.55 -28.88 6.58
N PHE A 772 15.87 -28.67 6.74
CA PHE A 772 16.52 -28.75 8.05
C PHE A 772 15.85 -27.81 9.06
N LEU A 773 15.60 -26.55 8.70
CA LEU A 773 14.99 -25.57 9.61
C LEU A 773 13.55 -25.96 9.96
N ASN A 774 12.76 -26.42 8.99
CA ASN A 774 11.39 -26.89 9.22
C ASN A 774 11.34 -28.10 10.17
N ARG A 775 12.20 -29.08 9.98
CA ARG A 775 12.29 -30.27 10.86
C ARG A 775 12.78 -29.87 12.24
N MET A 776 13.79 -29.02 12.33
CA MET A 776 14.36 -28.53 13.58
C MET A 776 13.34 -27.76 14.40
N THR A 777 12.56 -26.87 13.80
CA THR A 777 11.52 -26.10 14.51
C THR A 777 10.44 -27.03 15.09
N LYS A 778 9.97 -28.03 14.33
CA LYS A 778 8.99 -29.02 14.80
C LYS A 778 9.56 -29.89 15.94
N MET A 779 10.79 -30.35 15.79
CA MET A 779 11.49 -31.18 16.80
C MET A 779 11.63 -30.44 18.14
N THR A 780 12.09 -29.19 18.08
CA THR A 780 12.36 -28.38 19.29
C THR A 780 11.08 -27.98 20.01
N ILE A 781 10.01 -27.66 19.26
CA ILE A 781 8.71 -27.38 19.86
C ILE A 781 8.09 -28.63 20.48
N ALA A 782 8.17 -29.79 19.82
CA ALA A 782 7.72 -31.05 20.39
C ALA A 782 8.47 -31.35 21.71
N MET A 783 9.78 -31.11 21.76
CA MET A 783 10.56 -31.24 22.99
C MET A 783 10.08 -30.35 24.12
N CYS A 784 9.88 -29.05 23.84
CA CYS A 784 9.36 -28.09 24.84
C CYS A 784 7.95 -28.46 25.32
N THR A 785 7.08 -28.90 24.40
CA THR A 785 5.69 -29.29 24.71
C THR A 785 5.65 -30.54 25.59
N SER A 786 6.40 -31.58 25.21
CA SER A 786 6.40 -32.85 25.95
C SER A 786 7.06 -32.72 27.31
N LEU A 787 8.04 -31.81 27.48
CA LEU A 787 8.61 -31.49 28.78
C LEU A 787 7.72 -30.58 29.64
N GLY A 788 6.71 -29.94 29.05
CA GLY A 788 5.93 -28.89 29.70
C GLY A 788 6.80 -27.68 30.06
N PHE A 789 7.78 -27.32 29.21
CA PHE A 789 8.70 -26.23 29.48
C PHE A 789 7.95 -24.91 29.52
N THR A 790 7.99 -24.26 30.67
CA THR A 790 7.34 -22.96 30.90
C THR A 790 8.11 -22.21 31.99
N THR A 791 7.82 -20.91 32.14
CA THR A 791 8.36 -20.08 33.23
C THR A 791 7.23 -19.51 34.04
N GLY A 792 7.34 -19.61 35.37
CA GLY A 792 6.41 -19.00 36.31
C GLY A 792 7.09 -17.87 37.08
N ILE A 793 6.28 -17.16 37.87
CA ILE A 793 6.78 -16.11 38.75
C ILE A 793 7.67 -16.69 39.86
N ASP A 794 7.50 -17.99 40.18
CA ASP A 794 8.26 -18.70 41.18
C ASP A 794 9.67 -19.02 40.73
N ASP A 795 9.93 -19.10 39.42
CA ASP A 795 11.26 -19.34 38.85
C ASP A 795 12.27 -18.24 39.19
N GLU A 796 11.82 -17.10 39.66
CA GLU A 796 12.63 -15.96 40.09
C GLU A 796 12.71 -15.85 41.62
N ASP A 797 12.12 -16.76 42.38
CA ASP A 797 12.17 -16.75 43.83
C ASP A 797 13.50 -17.32 44.36
N LEU A 798 14.18 -16.49 45.11
CA LEU A 798 15.41 -16.89 45.82
C LEU A 798 15.07 -17.37 47.23
N PRO A 799 15.80 -18.35 47.74
CA PRO A 799 15.71 -18.78 49.12
C PRO A 799 16.08 -17.64 50.09
N PRO A 800 15.62 -17.69 51.35
CA PRO A 800 15.90 -16.64 52.32
C PRO A 800 17.41 -16.34 52.51
N ASP A 801 18.25 -17.38 52.45
CA ASP A 801 19.70 -17.26 52.62
C ASP A 801 20.33 -16.45 51.48
N ALA A 802 19.95 -16.71 50.23
CA ALA A 802 20.40 -15.92 49.10
C ALA A 802 19.92 -14.45 49.13
N LYS A 803 18.67 -14.24 49.64
CA LYS A 803 18.15 -12.86 49.83
C LYS A 803 18.94 -12.11 50.88
N ALA A 804 19.36 -12.78 51.96
CA ALA A 804 20.18 -12.17 53.00
C ALA A 804 21.58 -11.85 52.51
N GLU A 805 22.24 -12.76 51.75
CA GLU A 805 23.56 -12.56 51.16
C GLU A 805 23.55 -11.37 50.17
N ILE A 806 22.54 -11.28 49.30
CA ILE A 806 22.38 -10.16 48.34
C ILE A 806 22.15 -8.83 49.12
N ALA A 807 21.40 -8.85 50.18
CA ALA A 807 21.19 -7.65 51.01
C ALA A 807 22.50 -7.19 51.67
N GLU A 808 23.33 -8.10 52.13
CA GLU A 808 24.64 -7.81 52.70
C GLU A 808 25.61 -7.21 51.64
N ILE A 809 25.68 -7.82 50.44
CA ILE A 809 26.49 -7.31 49.33
C ILE A 809 26.08 -5.87 48.95
N ASN A 810 24.78 -5.61 48.89
CA ASN A 810 24.29 -4.27 48.54
C ASN A 810 24.56 -3.24 49.65
N LYS A 811 24.53 -3.68 50.93
CA LYS A 811 24.87 -2.86 52.07
C LYS A 811 26.36 -2.53 52.06
N GLU A 812 27.25 -3.53 51.87
CA GLU A 812 28.68 -3.35 51.73
C GLU A 812 29.05 -2.39 50.58
N ALA A 813 28.38 -2.51 49.44
CA ALA A 813 28.57 -1.63 48.32
C ALA A 813 28.19 -0.16 48.65
N SER A 814 27.10 0.03 49.39
CA SER A 814 26.70 1.36 49.86
C SER A 814 27.67 1.96 50.86
N GLU A 815 28.13 1.18 51.85
CA GLU A 815 29.13 1.56 52.84
C GLU A 815 30.48 1.89 52.19
N ALA A 816 30.86 1.15 51.15
CA ALA A 816 32.07 1.44 50.38
C ALA A 816 31.96 2.80 49.61
N VAL A 817 30.77 3.11 49.11
CA VAL A 817 30.49 4.45 48.49
C VAL A 817 30.62 5.55 49.56
N ASP A 818 30.08 5.36 50.76
CA ASP A 818 30.17 6.33 51.86
C ASP A 818 31.64 6.53 52.33
N THR A 819 32.43 5.45 52.33
CA THR A 819 33.85 5.49 52.58
C THR A 819 34.59 6.32 51.51
N GLU A 820 34.23 6.12 50.25
CA GLU A 820 34.86 6.84 49.14
C GLU A 820 34.49 8.36 49.13
N LEU A 821 33.25 8.66 49.50
CA LEU A 821 32.78 10.03 49.72
C LEU A 821 33.50 10.70 50.88
N SER A 822 33.79 9.97 51.93
CA SER A 822 34.56 10.50 53.09
C SER A 822 36.01 10.79 52.69
N LYS A 823 36.62 10.01 51.84
CA LYS A 823 37.96 10.29 51.26
C LYS A 823 37.97 11.53 50.40
N TYR A 824 36.89 11.75 49.63
CA TYR A 824 36.74 12.93 48.79
C TYR A 824 36.56 14.22 49.61
N GLY A 825 35.89 14.16 50.79
CA GLY A 825 35.62 15.28 51.63
C GLY A 825 34.75 16.38 51.01
N ASN A 826 34.81 17.59 51.51
CA ASN A 826 33.92 18.66 51.04
C ASN A 826 34.31 19.27 49.71
N ASP A 827 35.59 19.29 49.35
CA ASP A 827 36.11 20.02 48.16
C ASP A 827 37.02 19.21 47.20
N GLY A 828 37.25 17.94 47.50
CA GLY A 828 38.06 17.04 46.68
C GLY A 828 39.51 17.40 46.48
N ARG A 829 40.06 18.41 47.18
CA ARG A 829 41.42 18.91 46.96
C ARG A 829 42.54 17.91 47.28
N ARG A 830 42.26 16.95 48.16
CA ARG A 830 43.24 15.90 48.55
C ARG A 830 42.93 14.53 47.93
N TYR A 831 41.95 14.48 47.04
CA TYR A 831 41.51 13.22 46.42
C TYR A 831 42.44 12.82 45.29
N GLU A 832 42.95 11.61 45.31
CA GLU A 832 43.80 11.08 44.23
C GLU A 832 43.04 10.98 42.94
N THR A 833 43.49 11.71 41.94
CA THR A 833 42.84 11.79 40.63
C THR A 833 43.44 10.82 39.61
N ARG A 834 42.63 10.24 38.78
CA ARG A 834 43.11 9.48 37.61
C ARG A 834 43.70 10.43 36.56
N PRO A 835 44.74 10.00 35.81
CA PRO A 835 45.29 10.82 34.76
C PRO A 835 44.25 11.34 33.77
N GLY A 836 44.25 12.69 33.57
CA GLY A 836 43.34 13.35 32.65
C GLY A 836 41.90 13.53 33.13
N ARG A 837 41.61 13.29 34.41
CA ARG A 837 40.28 13.44 35.02
C ARG A 837 40.30 14.47 36.14
N THR A 838 39.15 15.12 36.36
CA THR A 838 38.97 15.98 37.55
C THR A 838 38.71 15.14 38.79
N PRO A 839 38.91 15.69 40.03
CA PRO A 839 38.58 14.95 41.26
C PRO A 839 37.16 14.41 41.31
N LEU A 840 36.17 15.20 40.83
CA LEU A 840 34.78 14.80 40.79
C LEU A 840 34.53 13.69 39.78
N GLU A 841 35.13 13.74 38.61
CA GLU A 841 34.99 12.69 37.60
C GLU A 841 35.61 11.38 38.09
N THR A 842 36.75 11.44 38.76
CA THR A 842 37.41 10.28 39.34
C THR A 842 36.53 9.64 40.45
N LEU A 843 35.97 10.48 41.31
CA LEU A 843 35.02 10.02 42.35
C LEU A 843 33.81 9.30 41.71
N GLU A 844 33.16 9.92 40.71
CA GLU A 844 31.97 9.30 40.06
C GLU A 844 32.34 7.99 39.36
N GLU A 845 33.50 7.87 38.75
CA GLU A 845 34.00 6.63 38.15
C GLU A 845 34.29 5.56 39.21
N ASN A 846 34.88 5.91 40.35
CA ASN A 846 35.15 4.98 41.44
C ASN A 846 33.84 4.49 42.05
N ILE A 847 32.90 5.37 42.34
CA ILE A 847 31.60 5.00 42.83
C ILE A 847 30.85 4.07 41.85
N LEU A 848 30.88 4.37 40.55
CA LEU A 848 30.29 3.49 39.55
C LEU A 848 30.91 2.11 39.54
N GLN A 849 32.25 1.99 39.69
CA GLN A 849 32.94 0.71 39.78
C GLN A 849 32.51 -0.10 40.99
N ILE A 850 32.36 0.54 42.17
CA ILE A 850 31.93 -0.11 43.43
C ILE A 850 30.51 -0.65 43.23
N LEU A 851 29.59 0.18 42.73
CA LEU A 851 28.20 -0.19 42.58
C LEU A 851 28.00 -1.27 41.47
N ASP A 852 28.76 -1.18 40.38
CA ASP A 852 28.77 -2.23 39.33
C ASP A 852 29.30 -3.57 39.84
N SER A 853 30.33 -3.55 40.65
CA SER A 853 30.86 -4.75 41.32
C SER A 853 29.83 -5.35 42.28
N GLY A 854 29.12 -4.52 43.04
CA GLY A 854 28.04 -4.98 43.91
C GLY A 854 26.88 -5.62 43.13
N LYS A 855 26.49 -4.99 42.02
CA LYS A 855 25.48 -5.57 41.13
C LYS A 855 25.89 -6.89 40.53
N ALA A 856 27.13 -7.00 40.07
CA ALA A 856 27.68 -8.23 39.47
C ALA A 856 27.71 -9.37 40.50
N LYS A 857 28.19 -9.14 41.73
CA LYS A 857 28.20 -10.12 42.82
C LYS A 857 26.78 -10.57 43.19
N SER A 858 25.83 -9.63 43.33
CA SER A 858 24.42 -9.95 43.56
C SER A 858 23.82 -10.82 42.47
N GLY A 859 24.21 -10.56 41.18
CA GLY A 859 23.80 -11.36 40.02
C GLY A 859 24.40 -12.78 40.05
N ASP A 860 25.67 -12.92 40.46
CA ASP A 860 26.35 -14.24 40.58
C ASP A 860 25.71 -15.10 41.69
N VAL A 861 25.37 -14.49 42.83
CA VAL A 861 24.59 -15.16 43.90
C VAL A 861 23.23 -15.60 43.39
N ALA A 862 22.48 -14.73 42.73
CA ALA A 862 21.18 -15.09 42.17
C ALA A 862 21.30 -16.27 41.19
N LYS A 863 22.30 -16.24 40.30
CA LYS A 863 22.56 -17.33 39.33
C LYS A 863 22.88 -18.65 40.01
N ALA A 864 23.72 -18.62 41.03
CA ALA A 864 24.13 -19.83 41.76
C ALA A 864 22.94 -20.51 42.46
N TYR A 865 22.05 -19.74 43.08
CA TYR A 865 20.91 -20.27 43.80
C TYR A 865 19.73 -20.66 42.93
N LEU A 866 19.51 -20.01 41.77
CA LEU A 866 18.45 -20.37 40.81
C LEU A 866 18.75 -21.71 40.13
N GLY A 867 20.04 -22.02 39.91
CA GLY A 867 20.51 -23.30 39.34
C GLY A 867 20.25 -23.46 37.84
N GLU A 868 20.94 -24.43 37.23
CA GLU A 868 20.93 -24.66 35.78
C GLU A 868 19.62 -25.27 35.22
N LYS A 869 18.80 -25.86 36.08
CA LYS A 869 17.49 -26.44 35.70
C LYS A 869 16.34 -25.42 35.66
N ASN A 870 16.55 -24.24 36.18
CA ASN A 870 15.56 -23.19 36.20
C ASN A 870 15.25 -22.74 34.77
N ALA A 871 13.95 -22.62 34.47
CA ALA A 871 13.51 -22.29 33.10
C ALA A 871 14.00 -20.91 32.64
N ALA A 872 14.01 -19.90 33.50
CA ALA A 872 14.52 -18.58 33.20
C ALA A 872 16.03 -18.57 32.95
N VAL A 873 16.81 -19.38 33.70
CA VAL A 873 18.25 -19.56 33.48
C VAL A 873 18.51 -20.28 32.16
N VAL A 874 17.75 -21.32 31.84
CA VAL A 874 17.83 -22.02 30.54
C VAL A 874 17.60 -21.05 29.38
N MET A 875 16.55 -20.24 29.41
CA MET A 875 16.27 -19.24 28.33
C MET A 875 17.40 -18.22 28.20
N ALA A 876 17.95 -17.73 29.31
CA ALA A 876 19.01 -16.72 29.29
C ALA A 876 20.35 -17.31 28.80
N THR A 877 20.71 -18.54 29.27
CA THR A 877 21.96 -19.21 28.93
C THR A 877 21.98 -19.68 27.48
N SER A 878 20.90 -20.29 27.01
CA SER A 878 20.76 -20.74 25.63
C SER A 878 20.71 -19.56 24.63
N GLY A 879 20.36 -18.36 25.11
CA GLY A 879 20.17 -17.17 24.28
C GLY A 879 18.80 -17.11 23.61
N ALA A 880 17.85 -17.92 24.06
CA ALA A 880 16.49 -17.92 23.56
C ALA A 880 15.79 -16.58 23.84
N ARG A 881 15.80 -16.14 25.09
CA ARG A 881 15.22 -14.86 25.51
C ARG A 881 15.83 -14.35 26.79
N GLY A 882 15.98 -13.03 26.89
CA GLY A 882 16.57 -12.40 28.04
C GLY A 882 18.09 -12.52 28.11
N SER A 883 18.67 -12.07 29.22
CA SER A 883 20.08 -12.22 29.55
C SER A 883 20.22 -12.53 31.04
N MET A 884 21.38 -13.05 31.43
CA MET A 884 21.67 -13.22 32.86
C MET A 884 21.61 -11.91 33.64
N ASP A 885 21.92 -10.78 32.99
CA ASP A 885 21.80 -9.44 33.62
C ASP A 885 20.34 -9.08 33.90
N ASN A 886 19.42 -9.45 32.99
CA ASN A 886 17.99 -9.26 33.22
C ASN A 886 17.49 -10.09 34.39
N LEU A 887 17.91 -11.35 34.45
CA LEU A 887 17.56 -12.26 35.54
C LEU A 887 18.14 -11.79 36.88
N ALA A 888 19.38 -11.26 36.88
CA ALA A 888 19.98 -10.65 38.03
C ALA A 888 19.22 -9.42 38.54
N MET A 889 18.64 -8.60 37.62
CA MET A 889 17.77 -7.48 38.00
C MET A 889 16.41 -7.94 38.49
N MET A 890 15.89 -9.03 37.97
CA MET A 890 14.59 -9.59 38.37
C MET A 890 14.66 -10.21 39.77
N ALA A 891 15.62 -11.08 39.99
CA ALA A 891 15.76 -11.87 41.22
C ALA A 891 16.72 -11.24 42.26
N GLY A 892 17.82 -10.64 41.82
CA GLY A 892 18.89 -10.13 42.69
C GLY A 892 18.74 -8.64 43.04
N SER A 893 19.38 -7.74 42.32
CA SER A 893 19.22 -6.29 42.49
C SER A 893 19.31 -5.55 41.16
N ILE A 894 18.58 -4.42 41.05
CA ILE A 894 18.61 -3.55 39.84
C ILE A 894 19.96 -2.84 39.73
N GLY A 895 20.58 -2.46 40.87
CA GLY A 895 21.85 -1.79 40.92
C GLY A 895 21.76 -0.31 40.53
N GLN A 896 22.82 0.23 39.96
CA GLN A 896 22.92 1.63 39.55
C GLN A 896 22.51 1.82 38.09
N PRO A 897 21.31 2.37 37.78
CA PRO A 897 20.95 2.79 36.44
C PRO A 897 21.88 3.89 35.94
N LYS A 898 22.25 3.82 34.64
CA LYS A 898 23.16 4.78 34.01
C LYS A 898 22.48 5.52 32.88
N VAL A 899 22.69 6.82 32.83
CA VAL A 899 22.26 7.66 31.70
C VAL A 899 23.49 8.08 30.91
N ARG A 900 23.70 7.53 29.71
CA ARG A 900 24.88 7.75 28.89
C ARG A 900 26.19 7.44 29.63
N GLY A 901 26.23 6.34 30.38
CA GLY A 901 27.37 5.85 31.12
C GLY A 901 27.69 6.56 32.44
N LYS A 902 26.84 7.46 32.89
CA LYS A 902 27.01 8.23 34.15
C LYS A 902 25.78 8.07 35.06
N ARG A 903 26.01 8.29 36.41
CA ARG A 903 24.92 8.40 37.36
C ARG A 903 24.05 9.63 37.07
N LEU A 904 22.93 9.82 37.77
CA LEU A 904 21.99 10.92 37.57
C LEU A 904 22.69 12.30 37.70
N GLU A 905 22.88 12.99 36.58
CA GLU A 905 23.64 14.27 36.51
C GLU A 905 22.96 15.36 35.71
N ARG A 906 22.26 15.00 34.60
CA ARG A 906 21.72 15.97 33.63
C ARG A 906 20.38 16.58 34.04
N GLY A 907 20.15 17.81 33.63
CA GLY A 907 18.88 18.55 33.72
C GLY A 907 18.89 19.67 34.74
N TYR A 908 19.35 19.45 35.96
CA TYR A 908 19.47 20.46 37.03
C TYR A 908 20.88 20.43 37.61
N HIS A 909 21.32 21.58 38.11
CA HIS A 909 22.57 21.65 38.84
C HIS A 909 22.49 20.86 40.16
N ASP A 910 23.52 20.04 40.46
CA ASP A 910 23.56 19.12 41.60
C ASP A 910 22.33 18.20 41.75
N ARG A 911 21.95 17.61 40.60
CA ARG A 911 20.75 16.76 40.48
C ARG A 911 20.90 15.51 41.34
N VAL A 912 19.84 15.25 42.11
CA VAL A 912 19.58 14.01 42.88
C VAL A 912 18.13 13.60 42.68
N LEU A 913 17.73 12.44 43.19
CA LEU A 913 16.33 12.04 43.24
C LEU A 913 15.51 13.01 44.11
N SER A 914 14.22 13.18 43.80
CA SER A 914 13.35 14.26 44.31
C SER A 914 13.17 14.29 45.83
N HIS A 915 13.37 13.18 46.50
CA HIS A 915 13.14 13.07 47.98
C HIS A 915 14.40 13.33 48.82
N PHE A 916 15.53 13.58 48.18
CA PHE A 916 16.80 13.81 48.84
C PHE A 916 17.27 15.25 48.75
N PRO A 917 18.08 15.72 49.73
CA PRO A 917 18.66 17.07 49.69
C PRO A 917 19.53 17.24 48.45
N ARG A 918 19.47 18.42 47.86
CA ARG A 918 20.20 18.78 46.64
C ARG A 918 21.74 18.71 46.87
N GLY A 919 22.45 18.12 45.91
CA GLY A 919 23.90 18.05 45.93
C GLY A 919 24.53 16.89 46.68
N VAL A 920 23.70 16.05 47.34
CA VAL A 920 24.19 14.83 48.03
C VAL A 920 24.63 13.82 46.96
N LYS A 921 25.81 13.16 47.17
CA LYS A 921 26.47 12.29 46.17
C LYS A 921 26.37 10.80 46.56
N GLY A 922 25.61 10.43 47.56
CA GLY A 922 25.44 9.04 48.02
C GLY A 922 24.92 8.09 46.97
N ALA A 923 24.87 6.80 47.26
CA ALA A 923 24.41 5.77 46.35
C ALA A 923 22.89 5.90 46.08
N LYS A 924 22.04 5.89 47.06
CA LYS A 924 20.59 5.98 46.93
C LYS A 924 20.13 7.30 46.32
N GLU A 925 20.74 8.40 46.73
CA GLU A 925 20.42 9.75 46.27
C GLU A 925 20.63 9.96 44.75
N LYS A 926 21.58 9.24 44.18
CA LYS A 926 21.89 9.23 42.78
C LYS A 926 21.32 8.02 42.01
N GLY A 927 20.40 7.26 42.63
CA GLY A 927 19.58 6.27 41.96
C GLY A 927 20.08 4.82 42.07
N PHE A 928 20.89 4.49 43.06
CA PHE A 928 21.22 3.09 43.33
C PHE A 928 20.00 2.37 43.97
N VAL A 929 19.58 1.28 43.35
CA VAL A 929 18.43 0.48 43.76
C VAL A 929 18.93 -0.89 44.25
N SER A 930 18.85 -1.10 45.57
CA SER A 930 19.23 -2.32 46.25
C SER A 930 18.18 -3.44 46.14
N SER A 931 16.96 -3.10 45.72
CA SER A 931 15.87 -4.05 45.54
C SER A 931 15.86 -4.66 44.13
N SER A 932 15.17 -5.76 43.97
CA SER A 932 14.92 -6.43 42.68
C SER A 932 13.51 -6.08 42.17
N PHE A 933 13.22 -6.29 40.87
CA PHE A 933 11.87 -6.14 40.33
C PHE A 933 10.88 -7.09 41.01
N LYS A 934 11.27 -8.32 41.31
CA LYS A 934 10.45 -9.31 41.98
C LYS A 934 10.07 -8.87 43.40
N ARG A 935 10.99 -8.27 44.14
CA ARG A 935 10.76 -7.77 45.50
C ARG A 935 9.94 -6.49 45.54
N GLY A 936 9.93 -5.76 44.47
CA GLY A 936 9.32 -4.45 44.30
C GLY A 936 10.29 -3.31 44.61
N LEU A 937 10.02 -2.16 44.00
CA LEU A 937 10.85 -0.95 44.09
C LEU A 937 10.45 -0.15 45.31
N GLU A 938 11.44 0.51 45.95
CA GLU A 938 11.18 1.51 46.98
C GLU A 938 10.53 2.76 46.32
N PRO A 939 9.67 3.51 47.06
CA PRO A 939 8.93 4.66 46.55
C PRO A 939 9.77 5.86 46.13
N THR A 940 11.05 5.78 46.12
CA THR A 940 12.02 6.81 45.70
C THR A 940 12.56 6.51 44.32
#